data_bed3d9d57863678b9e36dce2ad9420be
#
_entry.id   bed3d9d57863678b9e36dce2ad9420be
#
_cell.length_a   1.000
_cell.length_b   1.000
_cell.length_c   1.000
_cell.angle_alpha   90.00
_cell.angle_beta   90.00
_cell.angle_gamma   90.00
#
_symmetry.space_group_name_H-M   'P 1'
#
loop_
_entity.id
_entity.type
_entity.pdbx_description
1 polymer ?
#
loop_
_entity_poly.entity_id
_entity_poly.type
_entity_poly.pdbx_seq_one_letter_code
_entity_poly.pdbx_strand_id
1 'polypeptide(L)'
;MSDEHAHEPSEVTYAEYFHPARPRSLRYRTRVKQSFERHTVKTDGQPNGTNPAYVSWLLSQSMLADANTISRQFSGQGSMWQNPFANPDPRHAVESASVWFTAYPISLITRPAESFLASLGDEELWKAFATIGINALHTGPVKRAGGLAGWRPTPSVDGHFDRISTEIDPAFGTEAEFRAMCGMATWYGGAIIDDVVPGHTGKGADFRLAEMKHADYPCIYHMVEIEPEDWILLPDVPSGRDSVNLDAASEEALQKAGYIIGRLQRVIFYAEGVKETNWSATAPVVGTDGVERRWVYLHYFKEGQPSINWLDPSFAGMRLVIGDVLHSLADLGSSALRLDANGFLGAERSLDGMPAWSEGHPLSEAANHLIASMVRKVGGFTFQELNLTIDDIRATGEAGADLSYDFVTRPAYQHSLATGDTEFLRLCLRTCLDVGVDPASLVHALQNHDELTYELLHWSQGHCDDLFPYHGAEITGGDLGDSVRHDMCRHLTGDAAPYNLVFTTNGIACTTATVITASLGITDLDTIDDDDIVRIRSAHLLLAMYNALQPGVFALSGWDLCGMLTLPPSEVSELLSSGDTRWINRPAHDLMGANPRATKSSAGMPRGRSLYGPLPEQLDDETSFARQLQAILAVRERYGVAVSRQIDIPDVSHRGMLVMVHQLADPEQLGLTVLNFANEPIAGTVRSEHLVPGSAVTDMFHDTEVAMVDDLSSFHVELRPHGGLALLVTRAPSPSPEDA
;
A
#
# COMPACT_ATOMS: atom_id res chain seq x y z
N MET A 1 -48.22 -35.13 -1.90
CA MET A 1 -47.39 -34.58 -2.99
C MET A 1 -47.39 -33.07 -2.79
N SER A 2 -46.44 -32.61 -2.04
CA SER A 2 -46.20 -31.21 -1.72
C SER A 2 -44.77 -30.89 -2.21
N ASP A 3 -44.69 -30.03 -3.25
CA ASP A 3 -43.42 -29.52 -3.77
C ASP A 3 -42.81 -28.61 -2.73
N GLU A 4 -41.76 -29.04 -2.10
CA GLU A 4 -40.81 -28.18 -1.39
C GLU A 4 -39.88 -27.55 -2.44
N HIS A 5 -40.19 -26.35 -2.85
CA HIS A 5 -39.20 -25.48 -3.50
C HIS A 5 -38.21 -25.03 -2.43
N ALA A 6 -37.03 -25.63 -2.42
CA ALA A 6 -35.87 -25.10 -1.74
C ALA A 6 -35.57 -23.72 -2.36
N HIS A 7 -35.77 -22.64 -1.61
CA HIS A 7 -35.21 -21.34 -1.92
C HIS A 7 -33.69 -21.44 -1.71
N GLU A 8 -32.95 -21.46 -2.79
CA GLU A 8 -31.54 -21.07 -2.73
C GLU A 8 -31.46 -19.65 -2.16
N PRO A 9 -30.58 -19.36 -1.19
CA PRO A 9 -30.36 -18.01 -0.75
C PRO A 9 -29.78 -17.22 -1.92
N SER A 10 -30.47 -16.21 -2.41
CA SER A 10 -29.92 -15.25 -3.35
C SER A 10 -28.69 -14.63 -2.70
N GLU A 11 -27.52 -14.74 -3.34
CA GLU A 11 -26.34 -13.96 -2.98
C GLU A 11 -26.71 -12.47 -3.01
N VAL A 12 -26.93 -11.90 -1.84
CA VAL A 12 -27.13 -10.45 -1.69
C VAL A 12 -25.75 -9.84 -1.71
N THR A 13 -25.42 -9.17 -2.81
CA THR A 13 -24.15 -8.48 -2.93
C THR A 13 -24.06 -7.33 -1.92
N TYR A 14 -22.87 -7.07 -1.41
CA TYR A 14 -22.53 -5.99 -0.48
C TYR A 14 -23.11 -4.62 -0.90
N ALA A 15 -23.10 -4.32 -2.21
CA ALA A 15 -23.68 -3.11 -2.81
C ALA A 15 -25.20 -2.96 -2.56
N GLU A 16 -25.97 -4.04 -2.47
CA GLU A 16 -27.41 -3.99 -2.24
C GLU A 16 -27.78 -3.52 -0.83
N TYR A 17 -26.92 -3.82 0.16
CA TYR A 17 -27.12 -3.35 1.52
C TYR A 17 -26.74 -1.90 1.73
N PHE A 18 -25.74 -1.40 1.00
CA PHE A 18 -25.26 -0.03 1.10
C PHE A 18 -25.81 0.90 0.03
N HIS A 19 -26.63 0.41 -0.91
CA HIS A 19 -27.42 1.26 -1.77
C HIS A 19 -28.62 1.84 -1.00
N PRO A 20 -28.47 2.99 -0.39
CA PRO A 20 -29.65 3.65 0.13
C PRO A 20 -30.34 4.32 -1.08
N ALA A 21 -31.42 3.74 -1.52
CA ALA A 21 -32.51 4.54 -2.04
C ALA A 21 -32.99 5.50 -0.93
N ARG A 22 -32.10 6.33 -0.37
CA ARG A 22 -32.40 7.25 0.73
C ARG A 22 -32.08 8.68 0.30
N PRO A 23 -33.14 9.46 -0.01
CA PRO A 23 -32.98 10.91 -0.27
C PRO A 23 -32.49 11.70 0.95
N ARG A 24 -32.13 11.07 2.05
CA ARG A 24 -31.80 11.77 3.31
C ARG A 24 -30.34 12.19 3.45
N SER A 25 -29.38 11.52 2.83
CA SER A 25 -27.97 11.92 2.86
C SER A 25 -27.74 13.22 2.09
N LEU A 26 -28.45 13.41 0.99
CA LEU A 26 -28.38 14.64 0.20
C LEU A 26 -28.91 15.89 0.95
N ARG A 27 -29.84 15.75 1.89
CA ARG A 27 -30.38 16.90 2.64
C ARG A 27 -29.45 17.43 3.72
N TYR A 28 -28.50 16.63 4.20
CA TYR A 28 -27.56 17.07 5.23
C TYR A 28 -26.39 17.86 4.66
N ARG A 29 -26.01 17.63 3.42
CA ARG A 29 -24.85 18.25 2.76
C ARG A 29 -25.19 19.49 1.91
N THR A 30 -26.43 19.81 1.72
CA THR A 30 -26.89 21.10 1.18
C THR A 30 -26.99 22.19 2.27
N ARG A 31 -26.29 22.06 3.39
CA ARG A 31 -25.93 23.24 4.16
C ARG A 31 -25.06 24.08 3.23
N VAL A 32 -25.66 25.18 2.81
CA VAL A 32 -25.04 26.27 2.08
C VAL A 32 -23.57 26.31 2.46
N LYS A 33 -22.68 25.93 1.55
CA LYS A 33 -21.30 26.40 1.58
C LYS A 33 -21.39 27.92 1.57
N GLN A 34 -21.49 28.55 2.71
CA GLN A 34 -20.99 29.90 2.82
C GLN A 34 -19.52 29.74 2.48
N SER A 35 -19.20 29.94 1.20
CA SER A 35 -17.85 30.22 0.80
C SER A 35 -17.47 31.45 1.62
N PHE A 36 -16.82 31.22 2.76
CA PHE A 36 -15.89 32.23 3.20
C PHE A 36 -14.95 32.32 1.99
N GLU A 37 -15.15 33.37 1.18
CA GLU A 37 -14.16 33.77 0.19
C GLU A 37 -12.82 33.57 0.88
N ARG A 38 -11.89 32.91 0.21
CA ARG A 38 -10.53 32.80 0.70
C ARG A 38 -10.11 34.18 1.12
N HIS A 39 -10.33 34.51 2.37
CA HIS A 39 -9.65 35.61 2.97
C HIS A 39 -8.22 35.15 2.91
N THR A 40 -7.52 35.55 1.85
CA THR A 40 -6.07 35.62 1.85
C THR A 40 -5.77 36.25 3.19
N VAL A 41 -5.33 35.40 4.12
CA VAL A 41 -4.84 35.85 5.42
C VAL A 41 -3.74 36.83 5.04
N LYS A 42 -4.05 38.13 5.11
CA LYS A 42 -3.01 39.14 5.06
C LYS A 42 -2.14 38.83 6.26
N THR A 43 -0.88 38.65 6.02
CA THR A 43 0.16 38.25 6.95
C THR A 43 0.28 39.14 8.21
N ASP A 44 -0.60 40.10 8.42
CA ASP A 44 -0.60 41.07 9.50
C ASP A 44 -1.74 40.87 10.53
N GLY A 45 -2.45 39.76 10.52
CA GLY A 45 -3.49 39.48 11.51
C GLY A 45 -3.83 37.99 11.55
N GLN A 46 -3.34 37.30 12.56
CA GLN A 46 -3.93 36.00 12.92
C GLN A 46 -5.44 36.20 13.09
N PRO A 47 -6.29 35.33 12.55
CA PRO A 47 -7.71 35.39 12.88
C PRO A 47 -7.82 35.25 14.40
N ASN A 48 -8.47 36.21 15.03
CA ASN A 48 -8.71 36.16 16.47
C ASN A 48 -9.37 34.82 16.77
N GLY A 49 -8.66 33.92 17.44
CA GLY A 49 -9.15 32.55 17.72
C GLY A 49 -10.47 32.50 18.48
N THR A 50 -10.86 33.63 19.06
CA THR A 50 -12.15 33.81 19.75
C THR A 50 -13.28 34.28 18.86
N ASN A 51 -13.07 34.45 17.53
CA ASN A 51 -14.15 34.82 16.61
C ASN A 51 -15.17 33.67 16.48
N PRO A 52 -16.42 33.82 17.01
CA PRO A 52 -17.41 32.74 16.97
C PRO A 52 -17.77 32.30 15.55
N ALA A 53 -17.71 33.19 14.57
CA ALA A 53 -18.01 32.85 13.18
C ALA A 53 -16.92 31.96 12.59
N TYR A 54 -15.65 32.20 12.95
CA TYR A 54 -14.53 31.35 12.52
C TYR A 54 -14.61 29.97 13.20
N VAL A 55 -14.89 29.90 14.49
CA VAL A 55 -15.10 28.63 15.22
C VAL A 55 -16.26 27.85 14.62
N SER A 56 -17.40 28.52 14.30
CA SER A 56 -18.53 27.88 13.67
C SER A 56 -18.21 27.34 12.27
N TRP A 57 -17.39 28.07 11.53
CA TRP A 57 -16.91 27.61 10.22
C TRP A 57 -15.98 26.39 10.35
N LEU A 58 -15.02 26.43 11.29
CA LEU A 58 -14.15 25.29 11.57
C LEU A 58 -14.96 24.03 11.93
N LEU A 59 -15.98 24.17 12.79
CA LEU A 59 -16.88 23.06 13.15
C LEU A 59 -17.63 22.50 11.93
N SER A 60 -17.93 23.32 10.93
CA SER A 60 -18.55 22.86 9.69
C SER A 60 -17.57 22.15 8.73
N GLN A 61 -16.27 22.23 8.98
CA GLN A 61 -15.21 21.56 8.21
C GLN A 61 -14.55 20.43 9.01
N SER A 62 -15.03 20.15 10.21
CA SER A 62 -14.40 19.20 11.14
C SER A 62 -14.74 17.75 10.78
N MET A 63 -13.72 16.91 10.63
CA MET A 63 -13.87 15.46 10.47
C MET A 63 -14.49 14.81 11.70
N LEU A 64 -14.13 15.26 12.91
CA LEU A 64 -14.71 14.74 14.15
C LEU A 64 -16.21 15.04 14.25
N ALA A 65 -16.65 16.22 13.82
CA ALA A 65 -18.06 16.57 13.78
C ALA A 65 -18.83 15.71 12.76
N ASP A 66 -18.25 15.47 11.59
CA ASP A 66 -18.79 14.56 10.59
C ASP A 66 -18.84 13.13 11.11
N ALA A 67 -17.75 12.63 11.69
CA ALA A 67 -17.66 11.30 12.30
C ALA A 67 -18.75 11.08 13.37
N ASN A 68 -18.98 12.06 14.24
CA ASN A 68 -20.05 11.99 15.24
C ASN A 68 -21.45 11.95 14.59
N THR A 69 -21.64 12.61 13.46
CA THR A 69 -22.90 12.60 12.72
C THR A 69 -23.14 11.26 12.05
N ILE A 70 -22.13 10.73 11.37
CA ILE A 70 -22.14 9.41 10.72
C ILE A 70 -22.39 8.31 11.75
N SER A 71 -21.66 8.32 12.87
CA SER A 71 -21.82 7.33 13.94
C SER A 71 -23.24 7.30 14.51
N ARG A 72 -23.89 8.46 14.67
CA ARG A 72 -25.30 8.54 15.11
C ARG A 72 -26.26 8.00 14.05
N GLN A 73 -25.96 8.21 12.78
CA GLN A 73 -26.78 7.72 11.68
C GLN A 73 -26.80 6.19 11.62
N PHE A 74 -25.66 5.55 11.90
CA PHE A 74 -25.52 4.10 11.89
C PHE A 74 -25.73 3.44 13.26
N SER A 75 -25.88 4.21 14.32
CA SER A 75 -26.12 3.67 15.67
C SER A 75 -27.43 2.88 15.74
N GLY A 76 -27.35 1.67 16.27
CA GLY A 76 -28.51 0.80 16.46
C GLY A 76 -28.99 0.07 15.20
N GLN A 77 -28.30 0.19 14.08
CA GLN A 77 -28.65 -0.52 12.83
C GLN A 77 -27.97 -1.90 12.77
N GLY A 78 -28.37 -2.82 13.65
CA GLY A 78 -27.81 -4.17 13.71
C GLY A 78 -27.94 -4.98 12.42
N SER A 79 -28.88 -4.61 11.53
CA SER A 79 -29.04 -5.21 10.21
C SER A 79 -27.85 -4.95 9.24
N MET A 80 -26.96 -4.02 9.56
CA MET A 80 -25.72 -3.80 8.82
C MET A 80 -24.66 -4.87 9.10
N TRP A 81 -24.78 -5.60 10.21
CA TRP A 81 -23.82 -6.61 10.60
C TRP A 81 -24.04 -7.89 9.77
N GLN A 82 -23.26 -8.09 8.73
CA GLN A 82 -23.34 -9.26 7.85
C GLN A 82 -22.52 -10.44 8.40
N ASN A 83 -21.35 -10.16 8.97
CA ASN A 83 -20.51 -11.18 9.57
C ASN A 83 -20.43 -10.95 11.09
N PRO A 84 -21.01 -11.87 11.92
CA PRO A 84 -20.91 -11.79 13.37
C PRO A 84 -19.52 -12.14 13.91
N PHE A 85 -18.69 -12.85 13.10
CA PHE A 85 -17.35 -13.26 13.48
C PHE A 85 -16.32 -12.28 12.92
N ALA A 86 -15.52 -11.74 13.79
CA ALA A 86 -14.59 -10.67 13.44
C ALA A 86 -13.14 -11.18 13.26
N ASN A 87 -12.95 -12.46 13.01
CA ASN A 87 -11.63 -13.03 12.79
C ASN A 87 -11.10 -12.71 11.38
N PRO A 88 -9.79 -12.52 11.20
CA PRO A 88 -9.18 -12.40 9.89
C PRO A 88 -9.50 -13.59 8.99
N ASP A 89 -9.84 -13.33 7.75
CA ASP A 89 -10.09 -14.34 6.73
C ASP A 89 -9.43 -13.93 5.40
N PRO A 90 -8.11 -14.11 5.28
CA PRO A 90 -7.38 -13.70 4.10
C PRO A 90 -7.85 -14.42 2.83
N ARG A 91 -8.27 -15.70 2.92
CA ARG A 91 -8.71 -16.42 1.74
C ARG A 91 -10.03 -15.89 1.20
N HIS A 92 -10.97 -15.54 2.07
CA HIS A 92 -12.21 -14.90 1.64
C HIS A 92 -11.96 -13.52 1.00
N ALA A 93 -11.04 -12.73 1.58
CA ALA A 93 -10.64 -11.45 0.98
C ALA A 93 -10.03 -11.64 -0.41
N VAL A 94 -9.15 -12.63 -0.58
CA VAL A 94 -8.51 -12.95 -1.87
C VAL A 94 -9.51 -13.52 -2.88
N GLU A 95 -10.45 -14.36 -2.48
CA GLU A 95 -11.54 -14.85 -3.35
C GLU A 95 -12.38 -13.69 -3.89
N SER A 96 -12.64 -12.70 -3.05
CA SER A 96 -13.42 -11.51 -3.42
C SER A 96 -12.66 -10.56 -4.34
N ALA A 97 -11.34 -10.47 -4.21
CA ALA A 97 -10.50 -9.50 -4.92
C ALA A 97 -9.06 -10.02 -5.04
N SER A 98 -8.77 -10.87 -6.02
CA SER A 98 -7.48 -11.56 -6.15
C SER A 98 -6.44 -10.81 -6.97
N VAL A 99 -6.86 -9.90 -7.88
CA VAL A 99 -5.98 -9.14 -8.77
C VAL A 99 -6.36 -7.68 -8.73
N TRP A 100 -5.45 -6.84 -8.24
CA TRP A 100 -5.71 -5.41 -8.01
C TRP A 100 -4.97 -4.51 -8.98
N PHE A 101 -5.68 -3.52 -9.50
CA PHE A 101 -5.09 -2.37 -10.13
C PHE A 101 -5.02 -1.22 -9.12
N THR A 102 -3.83 -0.64 -8.89
CA THR A 102 -3.69 0.54 -8.06
C THR A 102 -3.61 1.79 -8.93
N ALA A 103 -4.56 2.70 -8.75
CA ALA A 103 -4.66 3.97 -9.44
C ALA A 103 -4.18 5.12 -8.54
N TYR A 104 -3.20 5.87 -9.03
CA TYR A 104 -2.67 7.03 -8.31
C TYR A 104 -3.19 8.33 -8.94
N PRO A 105 -3.86 9.20 -8.17
CA PRO A 105 -4.56 10.38 -8.69
C PRO A 105 -3.68 11.31 -9.51
N ILE A 106 -2.40 11.43 -9.15
CA ILE A 106 -1.50 12.36 -9.84
C ILE A 106 -0.93 11.82 -11.14
N SER A 107 -0.91 10.50 -11.33
CA SER A 107 -0.20 9.85 -12.44
C SER A 107 -1.11 9.45 -13.60
N LEU A 108 -2.44 9.46 -13.43
CA LEU A 108 -3.35 9.10 -14.51
C LEU A 108 -3.62 10.32 -15.42
N ILE A 109 -3.42 10.14 -16.72
CA ILE A 109 -3.86 11.08 -17.76
C ILE A 109 -5.32 10.73 -18.13
N THR A 110 -6.21 11.69 -17.93
CA THR A 110 -7.65 11.55 -18.20
C THR A 110 -8.03 12.20 -19.53
N ARG A 111 -9.25 11.95 -20.01
CA ARG A 111 -9.83 12.73 -21.11
C ARG A 111 -9.91 14.21 -20.73
N PRO A 112 -9.87 15.13 -21.71
CA PRO A 112 -10.05 16.55 -21.43
C PRO A 112 -11.36 16.83 -20.66
N ALA A 113 -11.26 17.56 -19.55
CA ALA A 113 -12.36 17.91 -18.65
C ALA A 113 -13.02 16.75 -17.90
N GLU A 114 -12.46 15.55 -17.94
CA GLU A 114 -12.87 14.40 -17.14
C GLU A 114 -12.09 14.35 -15.83
N SER A 115 -12.77 14.03 -14.72
CA SER A 115 -12.11 13.85 -13.43
C SER A 115 -11.41 12.50 -13.35
N PHE A 116 -10.48 12.37 -12.39
CA PHE A 116 -9.82 11.09 -12.09
C PHE A 116 -10.86 10.00 -11.74
N LEU A 117 -11.80 10.31 -10.84
CA LEU A 117 -12.82 9.34 -10.41
C LEU A 117 -13.80 8.96 -11.54
N ALA A 118 -14.17 9.91 -12.40
CA ALA A 118 -14.98 9.61 -13.57
C ALA A 118 -14.26 8.65 -14.53
N SER A 119 -12.95 8.88 -14.76
CA SER A 119 -12.13 7.97 -15.60
C SER A 119 -12.03 6.57 -15.01
N LEU A 120 -11.96 6.43 -13.68
CA LEU A 120 -11.95 5.13 -13.02
C LEU A 120 -13.32 4.43 -13.03
N GLY A 121 -14.40 5.17 -13.21
CA GLY A 121 -15.75 4.64 -13.41
C GLY A 121 -16.10 4.37 -14.87
N ASP A 122 -15.17 4.53 -15.81
CA ASP A 122 -15.41 4.33 -17.25
C ASP A 122 -15.64 2.84 -17.57
N GLU A 123 -16.70 2.53 -18.32
CA GLU A 123 -17.05 1.17 -18.70
C GLU A 123 -15.99 0.49 -19.56
N GLU A 124 -15.33 1.21 -20.46
CA GLU A 124 -14.29 0.63 -21.32
C GLU A 124 -13.04 0.24 -20.50
N LEU A 125 -12.71 0.98 -19.43
CA LEU A 125 -11.66 0.59 -18.51
C LEU A 125 -12.01 -0.73 -17.81
N TRP A 126 -13.22 -0.86 -17.30
CA TRP A 126 -13.65 -2.09 -16.60
C TRP A 126 -13.78 -3.29 -17.53
N LYS A 127 -14.16 -3.09 -18.81
CA LYS A 127 -14.09 -4.14 -19.83
C LYS A 127 -12.66 -4.61 -20.07
N ALA A 128 -11.71 -3.67 -20.17
CA ALA A 128 -10.29 -4.01 -20.33
C ALA A 128 -9.77 -4.77 -19.10
N PHE A 129 -10.12 -4.33 -17.89
CA PHE A 129 -9.75 -5.02 -16.65
C PHE A 129 -10.33 -6.43 -16.58
N ALA A 130 -11.63 -6.60 -16.85
CA ALA A 130 -12.27 -7.91 -16.88
C ALA A 130 -11.63 -8.84 -17.94
N THR A 131 -11.23 -8.29 -19.10
CA THR A 131 -10.54 -9.05 -20.14
C THR A 131 -9.19 -9.57 -19.65
N ILE A 132 -8.41 -8.74 -18.94
CA ILE A 132 -7.09 -9.13 -18.41
C ILE A 132 -7.23 -10.09 -17.21
N GLY A 133 -8.31 -10.00 -16.43
CA GLY A 133 -8.52 -10.72 -15.18
C GLY A 133 -8.26 -9.87 -13.93
N ILE A 134 -8.28 -8.53 -14.06
CA ILE A 134 -8.21 -7.59 -12.93
C ILE A 134 -9.63 -7.44 -12.37
N ASN A 135 -9.81 -7.71 -11.08
CA ASN A 135 -11.11 -7.71 -10.41
C ASN A 135 -11.20 -6.79 -9.20
N ALA A 136 -10.18 -5.95 -8.95
CA ALA A 136 -10.30 -4.91 -7.93
C ALA A 136 -9.50 -3.66 -8.32
N LEU A 137 -9.93 -2.51 -7.79
CA LEU A 137 -9.26 -1.24 -7.97
C LEU A 137 -9.03 -0.60 -6.59
N HIS A 138 -7.76 -0.33 -6.30
CA HIS A 138 -7.35 0.46 -5.15
C HIS A 138 -7.08 1.90 -5.61
N THR A 139 -7.75 2.86 -4.99
CA THR A 139 -7.43 4.27 -5.18
C THR A 139 -6.46 4.73 -4.11
N GLY A 140 -5.45 5.52 -4.47
CA GLY A 140 -4.74 6.32 -3.48
C GLY A 140 -5.71 7.30 -2.79
N PRO A 141 -5.29 7.99 -1.70
CA PRO A 141 -6.17 8.89 -0.98
C PRO A 141 -6.70 10.02 -1.88
N VAL A 142 -8.01 10.13 -2.01
CA VAL A 142 -8.70 11.11 -2.86
C VAL A 142 -9.51 12.13 -2.05
N LYS A 143 -9.50 12.05 -0.73
CA LYS A 143 -10.17 13.00 0.16
C LYS A 143 -9.31 14.25 0.33
N ARG A 144 -9.93 15.37 0.69
CA ARG A 144 -9.22 16.65 0.86
C ARG A 144 -8.09 16.54 1.86
N ALA A 145 -6.93 17.09 1.50
CA ALA A 145 -5.73 17.09 2.30
C ALA A 145 -5.09 18.49 2.41
N GLY A 146 -4.00 18.59 3.19
CA GLY A 146 -3.24 19.81 3.43
C GLY A 146 -3.57 20.44 4.77
N GLY A 147 -3.80 21.75 4.79
CA GLY A 147 -4.08 22.47 6.02
C GLY A 147 -4.70 23.85 5.77
N LEU A 148 -5.25 24.42 6.83
CA LEU A 148 -5.64 25.83 6.89
C LEU A 148 -4.37 26.64 7.21
N ALA A 149 -4.37 27.93 7.20
CA ALA A 149 -3.20 28.76 7.52
C ALA A 149 -1.96 28.53 6.59
N GLY A 150 -2.20 28.31 5.28
CA GLY A 150 -1.16 28.26 4.26
C GLY A 150 -0.41 26.94 4.10
N TRP A 151 -0.73 25.93 4.88
CA TRP A 151 -0.23 24.58 4.61
C TRP A 151 -0.80 24.09 3.28
N ARG A 152 0.08 23.93 2.33
CA ARG A 152 -0.26 23.20 1.11
C ARG A 152 -0.35 21.72 1.44
N PRO A 153 -1.16 20.93 0.69
CA PRO A 153 -1.01 19.49 0.72
C PRO A 153 0.47 19.21 0.59
N THR A 154 1.03 18.41 1.47
CA THR A 154 2.37 17.89 1.23
C THR A 154 2.29 17.31 -0.16
N PRO A 155 3.15 17.70 -1.12
CA PRO A 155 3.12 17.11 -2.44
C PRO A 155 3.39 15.62 -2.24
N SER A 156 2.33 14.92 -2.05
CA SER A 156 2.29 13.52 -1.83
C SER A 156 1.88 13.00 -3.17
N VAL A 157 2.75 12.29 -3.73
CA VAL A 157 2.69 11.69 -5.03
C VAL A 157 1.71 10.56 -5.09
N ASP A 158 1.35 10.08 -3.98
CA ASP A 158 0.53 8.96 -3.65
C ASP A 158 -0.90 9.36 -3.38
N GLY A 159 -1.16 10.64 -3.27
CA GLY A 159 -2.46 11.17 -2.93
C GLY A 159 -2.37 12.08 -1.71
N HIS A 160 -3.47 12.23 -1.02
CA HIS A 160 -3.63 13.20 0.03
C HIS A 160 -3.61 12.52 1.41
N PHE A 161 -2.42 12.11 1.86
CA PHE A 161 -2.27 11.48 3.18
C PHE A 161 -2.43 12.45 4.36
N ASP A 162 -2.12 13.73 4.21
CA ASP A 162 -2.36 14.76 5.23
C ASP A 162 -3.81 15.24 5.22
N ARG A 163 -4.74 14.33 5.35
CA ARG A 163 -6.17 14.53 5.20
C ARG A 163 -6.75 15.49 6.24
N ILE A 164 -7.62 16.40 5.77
CA ILE A 164 -8.31 17.41 6.58
C ILE A 164 -9.85 17.36 6.46
N SER A 165 -10.39 16.48 5.65
CA SER A 165 -11.84 16.34 5.43
C SER A 165 -12.18 14.92 5.01
N THR A 166 -13.39 14.47 5.30
CA THR A 166 -13.96 13.23 4.76
C THR A 166 -14.50 13.40 3.34
N GLU A 167 -14.66 14.64 2.85
CA GLU A 167 -15.15 14.94 1.50
C GLU A 167 -14.07 14.61 0.46
N ILE A 168 -14.52 14.13 -0.72
CA ILE A 168 -13.66 13.97 -1.89
C ILE A 168 -13.08 15.33 -2.30
N ASP A 169 -11.79 15.35 -2.67
CA ASP A 169 -11.16 16.55 -3.20
C ASP A 169 -11.70 16.87 -4.61
N PRO A 170 -12.22 18.09 -4.85
CA PRO A 170 -12.70 18.47 -6.18
C PRO A 170 -11.66 18.38 -7.30
N ALA A 171 -10.37 18.33 -6.96
CA ALA A 171 -9.31 18.09 -7.94
C ALA A 171 -9.38 16.69 -8.56
N PHE A 172 -9.93 15.72 -7.82
CA PHE A 172 -10.02 14.32 -8.27
C PHE A 172 -11.43 13.91 -8.69
N GLY A 173 -12.44 14.68 -8.31
CA GLY A 173 -13.83 14.41 -8.68
C GLY A 173 -14.82 14.73 -7.57
N THR A 174 -15.93 13.99 -7.56
CA THR A 174 -17.04 14.16 -6.63
C THR A 174 -17.41 12.85 -5.97
N GLU A 175 -18.12 12.90 -4.84
CA GLU A 175 -18.66 11.70 -4.20
C GLU A 175 -19.63 10.93 -5.10
N ALA A 176 -20.36 11.63 -5.98
CA ALA A 176 -21.25 10.97 -6.94
C ALA A 176 -20.46 10.15 -7.96
N GLU A 177 -19.32 10.65 -8.42
CA GLU A 177 -18.41 9.92 -9.31
C GLU A 177 -17.75 8.76 -8.59
N PHE A 178 -17.36 8.92 -7.32
CA PHE A 178 -16.83 7.82 -6.51
C PHE A 178 -17.86 6.68 -6.39
N ARG A 179 -19.12 7.01 -6.05
CA ARG A 179 -20.20 6.01 -5.98
C ARG A 179 -20.49 5.36 -7.34
N ALA A 180 -20.41 6.13 -8.42
CA ALA A 180 -20.56 5.58 -9.78
C ALA A 180 -19.44 4.59 -10.10
N MET A 181 -18.20 4.90 -9.73
CA MET A 181 -17.04 3.98 -9.82
C MET A 181 -17.30 2.69 -9.04
N CYS A 182 -17.77 2.78 -7.78
CA CYS A 182 -18.14 1.60 -6.98
C CYS A 182 -19.25 0.78 -7.66
N GLY A 183 -20.25 1.44 -8.21
CA GLY A 183 -21.33 0.78 -8.96
C GLY A 183 -20.83 0.07 -10.21
N MET A 184 -19.90 0.68 -10.95
CA MET A 184 -19.29 0.07 -12.14
C MET A 184 -18.45 -1.15 -11.76
N ALA A 185 -17.62 -1.04 -10.71
CA ALA A 185 -16.88 -2.17 -10.18
C ALA A 185 -17.78 -3.35 -9.86
N THR A 186 -18.85 -3.10 -9.10
CA THR A 186 -19.83 -4.14 -8.73
C THR A 186 -20.50 -4.76 -9.96
N TRP A 187 -20.82 -3.96 -10.99
CA TRP A 187 -21.40 -4.47 -12.24
C TRP A 187 -20.50 -5.50 -12.95
N TYR A 188 -19.18 -5.31 -12.85
CA TYR A 188 -18.18 -6.24 -13.38
C TYR A 188 -17.73 -7.31 -12.36
N GLY A 189 -18.40 -7.43 -11.22
CA GLY A 189 -18.04 -8.38 -10.16
C GLY A 189 -16.75 -8.01 -9.42
N GLY A 190 -16.37 -6.73 -9.49
CA GLY A 190 -15.13 -6.24 -8.89
C GLY A 190 -15.34 -5.48 -7.59
N ALA A 191 -14.23 -5.14 -6.93
CA ALA A 191 -14.20 -4.44 -5.65
C ALA A 191 -13.46 -3.10 -5.74
N ILE A 192 -13.89 -2.11 -4.94
CA ILE A 192 -13.16 -0.86 -4.73
C ILE A 192 -12.57 -0.84 -3.34
N ILE A 193 -11.27 -0.52 -3.26
CA ILE A 193 -10.52 -0.39 -2.03
C ILE A 193 -10.20 1.09 -1.85
N ASP A 194 -10.74 1.71 -0.80
CA ASP A 194 -10.43 3.11 -0.43
C ASP A 194 -9.28 3.16 0.58
N ASP A 195 -8.66 4.31 0.72
CA ASP A 195 -7.52 4.53 1.60
C ASP A 195 -7.95 5.28 2.87
N VAL A 196 -7.57 4.77 4.04
CA VAL A 196 -7.81 5.38 5.34
C VAL A 196 -6.49 5.54 6.08
N VAL A 197 -6.28 6.73 6.63
CA VAL A 197 -5.08 7.07 7.41
C VAL A 197 -5.42 7.07 8.90
N PRO A 198 -5.13 6.01 9.66
CA PRO A 198 -5.50 5.95 11.07
C PRO A 198 -4.52 6.67 12.01
N GLY A 199 -3.32 6.98 11.54
CA GLY A 199 -2.22 7.49 12.39
C GLY A 199 -2.15 9.00 12.53
N HIS A 200 -2.64 9.77 11.56
CA HIS A 200 -2.53 11.23 11.56
C HIS A 200 -3.61 11.91 10.72
N THR A 201 -3.70 13.24 10.85
CA THR A 201 -4.46 14.10 9.94
C THR A 201 -3.53 15.16 9.34
N GLY A 202 -4.05 16.01 8.46
CA GLY A 202 -3.43 17.30 8.16
C GLY A 202 -3.79 18.35 9.22
N LYS A 203 -3.24 19.55 9.09
CA LYS A 203 -3.51 20.71 9.96
C LYS A 203 -4.78 21.46 9.51
N GLY A 204 -5.87 20.72 9.38
CA GLY A 204 -7.19 21.24 9.01
C GLY A 204 -7.98 21.81 10.18
N ALA A 205 -9.30 21.79 10.05
CA ALA A 205 -10.22 22.36 11.02
C ALA A 205 -10.09 21.73 12.41
N ASP A 206 -9.92 20.40 12.47
CA ASP A 206 -9.79 19.68 13.74
C ASP A 206 -8.53 20.11 14.51
N PHE A 207 -7.40 20.26 13.82
CA PHE A 207 -6.16 20.73 14.44
C PHE A 207 -6.28 22.18 14.92
N ARG A 208 -6.93 23.08 14.12
CA ARG A 208 -7.17 24.46 14.53
C ARG A 208 -8.06 24.57 15.76
N LEU A 209 -9.10 23.74 15.86
CA LEU A 209 -9.96 23.65 17.05
C LEU A 209 -9.20 23.08 18.25
N ALA A 210 -8.29 22.13 18.02
CA ALA A 210 -7.41 21.61 19.07
C ALA A 210 -6.49 22.67 19.64
N GLU A 211 -5.80 23.46 18.80
CA GLU A 211 -4.95 24.57 19.24
C GLU A 211 -5.72 25.62 20.05
N MET A 212 -6.99 25.86 19.70
CA MET A 212 -7.89 26.77 20.41
C MET A 212 -8.45 26.18 21.70
N LYS A 213 -8.10 24.95 22.06
CA LYS A 213 -8.65 24.23 23.22
C LYS A 213 -10.18 24.17 23.19
N HIS A 214 -10.76 23.95 22.02
CA HIS A 214 -12.20 23.86 21.85
C HIS A 214 -12.69 22.45 22.19
N ALA A 215 -13.56 22.32 23.22
CA ALA A 215 -14.14 21.05 23.64
C ALA A 215 -13.08 19.93 23.81
N ASP A 216 -13.30 18.75 23.22
CA ASP A 216 -12.40 17.59 23.27
C ASP A 216 -11.46 17.47 22.04
N TYR A 217 -11.34 18.52 21.21
CA TYR A 217 -10.47 18.51 20.03
C TYR A 217 -8.98 18.34 20.35
N PRO A 218 -8.41 18.91 21.43
CA PRO A 218 -7.01 18.64 21.78
C PRO A 218 -6.74 17.15 22.02
N CYS A 219 -7.75 16.42 22.47
CA CYS A 219 -7.68 14.99 22.75
C CYS A 219 -7.60 14.11 21.49
N ILE A 220 -7.80 14.69 20.28
CA ILE A 220 -7.57 13.98 19.02
C ILE A 220 -6.08 13.67 18.84
N TYR A 221 -5.21 14.58 19.31
CA TYR A 221 -3.78 14.56 19.00
C TYR A 221 -2.92 14.32 20.24
N HIS A 222 -1.70 13.83 20.02
CA HIS A 222 -0.66 13.90 21.03
C HIS A 222 -0.18 15.35 21.14
N MET A 223 -0.86 16.15 21.94
CA MET A 223 -0.58 17.57 22.17
C MET A 223 -0.34 17.85 23.64
N VAL A 224 0.67 18.65 23.93
CA VAL A 224 1.02 19.08 25.29
C VAL A 224 0.98 20.60 25.35
N GLU A 225 0.13 21.15 26.22
CA GLU A 225 0.09 22.61 26.50
C GLU A 225 1.34 22.99 27.31
N ILE A 226 2.06 24.01 26.88
CA ILE A 226 3.26 24.48 27.56
C ILE A 226 2.90 25.72 28.38
N GLU A 227 3.23 25.67 29.66
CA GLU A 227 2.97 26.79 30.57
C GLU A 227 3.71 28.06 30.10
N PRO A 228 3.12 29.25 30.25
CA PRO A 228 3.72 30.51 29.78
C PRO A 228 5.15 30.76 30.27
N GLU A 229 5.46 30.32 31.49
CA GLU A 229 6.79 30.45 32.09
C GLU A 229 7.86 29.65 31.35
N ASP A 230 7.46 28.56 30.69
CA ASP A 230 8.34 27.65 29.99
C ASP A 230 8.40 27.90 28.48
N TRP A 231 7.70 28.93 27.96
CA TRP A 231 7.77 29.26 26.53
C TRP A 231 9.19 29.61 26.09
N ILE A 232 10.05 30.02 27.01
CA ILE A 232 11.47 30.30 26.72
C ILE A 232 12.23 29.02 26.29
N LEU A 233 11.73 27.83 26.58
CA LEU A 233 12.28 26.55 26.16
C LEU A 233 11.89 26.19 24.71
N LEU A 234 10.95 26.93 24.12
CA LEU A 234 10.46 26.69 22.77
C LEU A 234 11.19 27.55 21.77
N PRO A 235 11.53 27.01 20.59
CA PRO A 235 12.07 27.81 19.51
C PRO A 235 11.07 28.85 19.01
N ASP A 236 11.58 29.92 18.41
CA ASP A 236 10.75 30.91 17.74
C ASP A 236 10.18 30.37 16.45
N VAL A 237 8.86 30.55 16.26
CA VAL A 237 8.19 30.15 15.02
C VAL A 237 8.50 31.18 13.94
N PRO A 238 9.09 30.77 12.79
CA PRO A 238 9.40 31.72 11.70
C PRO A 238 8.15 32.44 11.19
N SER A 239 8.33 33.70 10.79
CA SER A 239 7.24 34.50 10.22
C SER A 239 6.58 33.79 9.03
N GLY A 240 5.26 33.72 9.03
CA GLY A 240 4.47 33.04 8.00
C GLY A 240 4.32 31.53 8.19
N ARG A 241 4.89 30.96 9.26
CA ARG A 241 4.64 29.59 9.69
C ARG A 241 3.73 29.55 10.92
N ASP A 242 3.06 28.44 11.13
CA ASP A 242 2.19 28.21 12.30
C ASP A 242 2.86 27.33 13.37
N SER A 243 4.00 26.73 13.04
CA SER A 243 4.79 25.87 13.93
C SER A 243 6.24 25.75 13.49
N VAL A 244 7.06 25.17 14.34
CA VAL A 244 8.49 24.90 14.11
C VAL A 244 8.86 23.57 14.77
N ASN A 245 9.70 22.79 14.10
CA ASN A 245 10.22 21.54 14.67
C ASN A 245 11.14 21.85 15.86
N LEU A 246 11.05 21.02 16.91
CA LEU A 246 11.97 21.10 18.04
C LEU A 246 13.33 20.50 17.66
N ASP A 247 14.40 21.16 18.02
CA ASP A 247 15.71 20.53 18.05
C ASP A 247 15.84 19.61 19.29
N ALA A 248 16.87 18.77 19.30
CA ALA A 248 17.11 17.81 20.38
C ALA A 248 17.32 18.50 21.74
N ALA A 249 17.87 19.71 21.78
CA ALA A 249 18.10 20.45 23.02
C ALA A 249 16.80 20.97 23.62
N SER A 250 15.90 21.50 22.81
CA SER A 250 14.57 21.96 23.22
C SER A 250 13.71 20.78 23.69
N GLU A 251 13.75 19.64 22.98
CA GLU A 251 13.06 18.40 23.40
C GLU A 251 13.54 17.95 24.79
N GLU A 252 14.86 17.88 24.99
CA GLU A 252 15.45 17.49 26.28
C GLU A 252 15.12 18.49 27.42
N ALA A 253 15.12 19.79 27.10
CA ALA A 253 14.77 20.83 28.08
C ALA A 253 13.34 20.72 28.55
N LEU A 254 12.38 20.51 27.65
CA LEU A 254 10.97 20.30 27.98
C LEU A 254 10.76 18.99 28.76
N GLN A 255 11.47 17.92 28.43
CA GLN A 255 11.42 16.69 29.19
C GLN A 255 11.92 16.87 30.62
N LYS A 256 13.02 17.63 30.82
CA LYS A 256 13.55 17.98 32.14
C LYS A 256 12.61 18.89 32.95
N ALA A 257 11.86 19.75 32.28
CA ALA A 257 10.82 20.57 32.91
C ALA A 257 9.58 19.75 33.33
N GLY A 258 9.51 18.47 32.95
CA GLY A 258 8.46 17.54 33.40
C GLY A 258 7.33 17.32 32.38
N TYR A 259 7.43 17.86 31.17
CA TYR A 259 6.45 17.62 30.12
C TYR A 259 6.56 16.19 29.58
N ILE A 260 5.43 15.64 29.16
CA ILE A 260 5.35 14.30 28.55
C ILE A 260 5.75 14.41 27.06
N ILE A 261 6.98 14.80 26.84
CA ILE A 261 7.60 14.93 25.52
C ILE A 261 8.89 14.12 25.58
N GLY A 262 9.23 13.40 24.55
CA GLY A 262 10.46 12.63 24.52
C GLY A 262 10.74 11.99 23.19
N ARG A 263 12.00 11.64 23.02
CA ARG A 263 12.54 11.02 21.80
C ARG A 263 11.80 9.72 21.51
N LEU A 264 11.36 9.54 20.24
CA LEU A 264 10.90 8.26 19.73
C LEU A 264 12.07 7.36 19.33
N GLN A 265 11.77 6.11 18.98
CA GLN A 265 12.76 5.12 18.54
C GLN A 265 13.57 5.61 17.33
N ARG A 266 12.90 6.28 16.37
CA ARG A 266 13.56 6.92 15.23
C ARG A 266 12.84 8.21 14.79
N VAL A 267 13.53 9.03 14.02
CA VAL A 267 12.97 10.21 13.34
C VAL A 267 12.91 9.91 11.85
N ILE A 268 11.71 9.58 11.36
CA ILE A 268 11.49 9.40 9.92
C ILE A 268 11.57 10.75 9.22
N PHE A 269 12.17 10.79 8.04
CA PHE A 269 12.45 12.01 7.28
C PHE A 269 13.33 13.01 8.04
N TYR A 270 14.32 12.51 8.80
CA TYR A 270 15.29 13.38 9.46
C TYR A 270 16.00 14.29 8.45
N ALA A 271 16.02 15.57 8.76
CA ALA A 271 16.75 16.57 7.99
C ALA A 271 17.27 17.65 8.95
N GLU A 272 18.59 17.80 9.02
CA GLU A 272 19.23 18.77 9.90
C GLU A 272 18.69 20.20 9.65
N GLY A 273 18.35 20.91 10.72
CA GLY A 273 17.75 22.25 10.67
C GLY A 273 16.30 22.31 10.14
N VAL A 274 15.70 21.15 9.78
CA VAL A 274 14.33 21.08 9.25
C VAL A 274 13.45 20.17 10.09
N LYS A 275 13.87 18.91 10.29
CA LYS A 275 13.21 17.93 11.13
C LYS A 275 14.24 17.12 11.91
N GLU A 276 14.48 17.50 13.14
CA GLU A 276 15.47 16.85 14.02
C GLU A 276 14.81 15.95 15.08
N THR A 277 13.53 16.21 15.39
CA THR A 277 12.74 15.42 16.33
C THR A 277 11.35 15.12 15.75
N ASN A 278 10.58 14.30 16.48
CA ASN A 278 9.19 14.03 16.14
C ASN A 278 8.19 15.04 16.75
N TRP A 279 8.68 16.14 17.30
CA TRP A 279 7.86 17.13 17.99
C TRP A 279 8.00 18.50 17.36
N SER A 280 6.89 19.25 17.30
CA SER A 280 6.89 20.63 16.83
C SER A 280 6.10 21.52 17.78
N ALA A 281 6.57 22.75 17.94
CA ALA A 281 5.93 23.79 18.74
C ALA A 281 5.06 24.69 17.86
N THR A 282 3.84 25.01 18.30
CA THR A 282 2.96 25.97 17.63
C THR A 282 3.38 27.40 17.90
N ALA A 283 3.00 28.30 17.01
CA ALA A 283 2.94 29.73 17.33
C ALA A 283 1.92 29.97 18.47
N PRO A 284 1.96 31.12 19.16
CA PRO A 284 0.92 31.49 20.14
C PRO A 284 -0.46 31.52 19.47
N VAL A 285 -1.45 30.86 20.09
CA VAL A 285 -2.83 30.77 19.62
C VAL A 285 -3.78 31.19 20.75
N VAL A 286 -4.71 32.10 20.44
CA VAL A 286 -5.75 32.49 21.39
C VAL A 286 -6.89 31.47 21.34
N GLY A 287 -7.15 30.83 22.49
CA GLY A 287 -8.19 29.83 22.64
C GLY A 287 -9.62 30.40 22.58
N THR A 288 -10.62 29.49 22.50
CA THR A 288 -12.04 29.87 22.54
C THR A 288 -12.46 30.47 23.87
N ASP A 289 -11.67 30.27 24.89
CA ASP A 289 -11.80 30.86 26.25
C ASP A 289 -11.05 32.21 26.40
N GLY A 290 -10.40 32.70 25.34
CA GLY A 290 -9.63 33.96 25.34
C GLY A 290 -8.21 33.84 25.93
N VAL A 291 -7.77 32.65 26.31
CA VAL A 291 -6.42 32.40 26.83
C VAL A 291 -5.47 32.12 25.69
N GLU A 292 -4.30 32.80 25.68
CA GLU A 292 -3.25 32.53 24.73
C GLU A 292 -2.44 31.30 25.16
N ARG A 293 -2.14 30.41 24.19
CA ARG A 293 -1.47 29.13 24.42
C ARG A 293 -0.40 28.85 23.37
N ARG A 294 0.60 28.07 23.76
CA ARG A 294 1.50 27.37 22.86
C ARG A 294 1.46 25.88 23.16
N TRP A 295 1.45 25.08 22.11
CA TRP A 295 1.40 23.63 22.18
C TRP A 295 2.65 23.01 21.60
N VAL A 296 3.03 21.85 22.10
CA VAL A 296 3.95 20.94 21.43
C VAL A 296 3.17 19.70 21.02
N TYR A 297 3.26 19.30 19.75
CA TYR A 297 2.52 18.17 19.21
C TYR A 297 3.44 17.17 18.51
N LEU A 298 3.05 15.91 18.60
CA LEU A 298 3.75 14.78 17.94
C LEU A 298 3.39 14.73 16.47
N HIS A 299 4.39 14.47 15.61
CA HIS A 299 4.20 14.07 14.22
C HIS A 299 5.21 12.97 13.89
N TYR A 300 4.71 11.79 13.59
CA TYR A 300 5.59 10.65 13.29
C TYR A 300 6.31 10.86 11.95
N PHE A 301 5.60 11.28 10.92
CA PHE A 301 6.13 11.51 9.57
C PHE A 301 6.53 12.98 9.35
N LYS A 302 5.63 13.82 8.90
CA LYS A 302 5.91 15.22 8.52
C LYS A 302 5.27 16.20 9.51
N GLU A 303 5.84 17.38 9.66
CA GLU A 303 5.34 18.44 10.55
C GLU A 303 3.87 18.81 10.28
N GLY A 304 3.43 18.71 9.01
CA GLY A 304 2.03 18.93 8.62
C GLY A 304 1.07 17.79 8.98
N GLN A 305 1.56 16.71 9.59
CA GLN A 305 0.82 15.47 9.86
C GLN A 305 0.78 15.17 11.36
N PRO A 306 0.01 15.94 12.17
CA PRO A 306 -0.11 15.72 13.61
C PRO A 306 -0.67 14.33 13.90
N SER A 307 0.00 13.59 14.79
CA SER A 307 -0.34 12.22 15.14
C SER A 307 -1.58 12.13 16.03
N ILE A 308 -2.46 11.19 15.68
CA ILE A 308 -3.71 10.93 16.42
C ILE A 308 -3.40 10.19 17.73
N ASN A 309 -4.00 10.65 18.83
CA ASN A 309 -3.92 10.00 20.13
C ASN A 309 -5.08 9.00 20.30
N TRP A 310 -4.80 7.73 20.08
CA TRP A 310 -5.76 6.64 20.25
C TRP A 310 -6.05 6.31 21.72
N LEU A 311 -5.14 6.69 22.63
CA LEU A 311 -5.22 6.37 24.06
C LEU A 311 -5.96 7.42 24.89
N ASP A 312 -6.37 8.54 24.29
CA ASP A 312 -7.08 9.58 25.06
C ASP A 312 -8.42 9.07 25.55
N PRO A 313 -8.74 9.26 26.85
CA PRO A 313 -9.99 8.78 27.46
C PRO A 313 -11.27 9.34 26.82
N SER A 314 -11.19 10.45 26.08
CA SER A 314 -12.33 10.98 25.30
C SER A 314 -12.66 10.15 24.08
N PHE A 315 -11.72 9.30 23.61
CA PHE A 315 -11.79 8.56 22.37
C PHE A 315 -11.97 9.45 21.11
N ALA A 316 -11.60 10.74 21.19
CA ALA A 316 -11.83 11.69 20.11
C ALA A 316 -11.13 11.26 18.81
N GLY A 317 -9.85 10.86 18.87
CA GLY A 317 -9.10 10.35 17.73
C GLY A 317 -9.70 9.08 17.15
N MET A 318 -10.06 8.12 17.99
CA MET A 318 -10.71 6.88 17.56
C MET A 318 -12.06 7.16 16.87
N ARG A 319 -12.90 8.05 17.43
CA ARG A 319 -14.19 8.43 16.83
C ARG A 319 -14.02 9.05 15.45
N LEU A 320 -12.98 9.87 15.27
CA LEU A 320 -12.65 10.48 13.98
C LEU A 320 -12.35 9.40 12.93
N VAL A 321 -11.44 8.48 13.24
CA VAL A 321 -11.02 7.40 12.31
C VAL A 321 -12.18 6.46 12.01
N ILE A 322 -12.94 6.03 13.01
CA ILE A 322 -14.10 5.15 12.80
C ILE A 322 -15.18 5.84 11.93
N GLY A 323 -15.39 7.15 12.14
CA GLY A 323 -16.31 7.90 11.29
C GLY A 323 -15.88 7.94 9.83
N ASP A 324 -14.58 8.07 9.58
CA ASP A 324 -14.02 8.03 8.23
C ASP A 324 -14.14 6.65 7.58
N VAL A 325 -13.87 5.58 8.34
CA VAL A 325 -14.10 4.19 7.90
C VAL A 325 -15.56 3.99 7.49
N LEU A 326 -16.50 4.41 8.32
CA LEU A 326 -17.94 4.30 8.00
C LEU A 326 -18.32 5.15 6.79
N HIS A 327 -17.73 6.33 6.63
CA HIS A 327 -17.95 7.16 5.45
C HIS A 327 -17.50 6.45 4.16
N SER A 328 -16.30 5.88 4.17
CA SER A 328 -15.78 5.14 3.01
C SER A 328 -16.66 3.95 2.63
N LEU A 329 -17.06 3.14 3.62
CA LEU A 329 -17.83 1.92 3.37
C LEU A 329 -19.31 2.21 3.09
N ALA A 330 -19.96 3.00 3.95
CA ALA A 330 -21.41 3.15 3.93
C ALA A 330 -21.91 4.32 3.05
N ASP A 331 -21.16 5.42 3.01
CA ASP A 331 -21.57 6.60 2.23
C ASP A 331 -20.99 6.57 0.82
N LEU A 332 -19.74 6.16 0.65
CA LEU A 332 -19.06 6.11 -0.64
C LEU A 332 -19.24 4.76 -1.35
N GLY A 333 -19.44 3.67 -0.61
CA GLY A 333 -19.72 2.35 -1.15
C GLY A 333 -18.48 1.51 -1.48
N SER A 334 -17.33 1.81 -0.84
CA SER A 334 -16.13 0.98 -0.95
C SER A 334 -16.37 -0.43 -0.41
N SER A 335 -15.72 -1.43 -0.99
CA SER A 335 -15.80 -2.82 -0.56
C SER A 335 -14.75 -3.16 0.49
N ALA A 336 -13.63 -2.46 0.48
CA ALA A 336 -12.50 -2.71 1.36
C ALA A 336 -11.72 -1.43 1.66
N LEU A 337 -10.81 -1.52 2.64
CA LEU A 337 -9.99 -0.39 3.07
C LEU A 337 -8.52 -0.77 3.16
N ARG A 338 -7.66 0.11 2.64
CA ARG A 338 -6.24 0.14 2.98
C ARG A 338 -6.04 0.96 4.25
N LEU A 339 -5.27 0.44 5.17
CA LEU A 339 -4.85 1.13 6.38
C LEU A 339 -3.42 1.62 6.22
N ASP A 340 -3.27 2.93 6.02
CA ASP A 340 -1.98 3.57 5.83
C ASP A 340 -1.18 3.60 7.13
N ALA A 341 0.10 3.23 7.06
CA ALA A 341 1.09 3.36 8.15
C ALA A 341 0.56 2.93 9.54
N ASN A 342 -0.25 1.90 9.58
CA ASN A 342 -1.02 1.51 10.77
C ASN A 342 -0.18 0.80 11.88
N GLY A 343 1.11 0.59 11.66
CA GLY A 343 2.06 0.13 12.69
C GLY A 343 2.51 1.21 13.68
N PHE A 344 2.07 2.45 13.50
CA PHE A 344 2.57 3.63 14.22
C PHE A 344 1.47 4.39 14.99
N LEU A 345 0.49 3.68 15.55
CA LEU A 345 -0.67 4.30 16.20
C LEU A 345 -0.48 4.58 17.69
N GLY A 346 0.48 3.93 18.32
CA GLY A 346 0.81 4.11 19.72
C GLY A 346 2.10 4.89 19.95
N ALA A 347 2.17 5.67 21.01
CA ALA A 347 3.41 6.21 21.53
C ALA A 347 3.38 6.12 23.05
N GLU A 348 4.28 5.31 23.62
CA GLU A 348 4.38 5.12 25.06
C GLU A 348 5.75 5.59 25.57
N ARG A 349 5.74 6.50 26.56
CA ARG A 349 6.96 7.03 27.15
C ARG A 349 7.67 5.95 27.95
N SER A 350 8.95 5.75 27.71
CA SER A 350 9.80 4.97 28.59
C SER A 350 10.13 5.74 29.88
N LEU A 351 10.08 5.05 31.01
CA LEU A 351 10.39 5.60 32.35
C LEU A 351 11.89 5.55 32.66
N ASP A 352 12.67 4.79 31.91
CA ASP A 352 14.09 4.53 32.15
C ASP A 352 15.02 5.38 31.27
N GLY A 353 14.46 6.38 30.54
CA GLY A 353 15.22 7.27 29.67
C GLY A 353 15.51 6.69 28.28
N MET A 354 14.97 5.51 27.97
CA MET A 354 15.01 4.95 26.63
C MET A 354 14.05 5.73 25.70
N PRO A 355 14.22 5.63 24.39
CA PRO A 355 13.25 6.19 23.44
C PRO A 355 11.83 5.68 23.71
N ALA A 356 10.85 6.53 23.48
CA ALA A 356 9.45 6.14 23.58
C ALA A 356 9.12 5.04 22.57
N TRP A 357 8.39 4.02 23.03
CA TRP A 357 7.97 2.92 22.18
C TRP A 357 6.83 3.35 21.27
N SER A 358 7.01 3.26 19.95
CA SER A 358 6.01 3.66 18.95
C SER A 358 5.86 2.64 17.83
N GLU A 359 6.95 2.07 17.33
CA GLU A 359 6.91 1.08 16.25
C GLU A 359 6.53 -0.30 16.81
N GLY A 360 5.57 -0.97 16.18
CA GLY A 360 5.07 -2.26 16.66
C GLY A 360 4.43 -2.20 18.06
N HIS A 361 3.94 -1.02 18.47
CA HIS A 361 3.29 -0.86 19.78
C HIS A 361 2.01 -1.70 19.84
N PRO A 362 1.70 -2.43 20.95
CA PRO A 362 0.50 -3.25 21.09
C PRO A 362 -0.82 -2.52 20.84
N LEU A 363 -0.84 -1.20 21.05
CA LEU A 363 -1.99 -0.37 20.70
C LEU A 363 -2.27 -0.36 19.20
N SER A 364 -1.23 -0.38 18.35
CA SER A 364 -1.41 -0.47 16.89
C SER A 364 -2.15 -1.76 16.53
N GLU A 365 -1.79 -2.87 17.13
CA GLU A 365 -2.48 -4.15 16.96
C GLU A 365 -3.94 -4.07 17.41
N ALA A 366 -4.20 -3.54 18.62
CA ALA A 366 -5.55 -3.40 19.16
C ALA A 366 -6.43 -2.47 18.30
N ALA A 367 -5.90 -1.35 17.83
CA ALA A 367 -6.60 -0.41 16.97
C ALA A 367 -6.91 -1.02 15.59
N ASN A 368 -5.95 -1.72 15.01
CA ASN A 368 -6.14 -2.43 13.75
C ASN A 368 -7.18 -3.54 13.88
N HIS A 369 -7.16 -4.30 14.97
CA HIS A 369 -8.18 -5.30 15.26
C HIS A 369 -9.57 -4.67 15.35
N LEU A 370 -9.72 -3.53 16.02
CA LEU A 370 -10.98 -2.81 16.12
C LEU A 370 -11.51 -2.40 14.75
N ILE A 371 -10.69 -1.74 13.94
CA ILE A 371 -11.07 -1.29 12.59
C ILE A 371 -11.42 -2.50 11.71
N ALA A 372 -10.54 -3.46 11.63
CA ALA A 372 -10.71 -4.63 10.76
C ALA A 372 -11.94 -5.46 11.17
N SER A 373 -12.16 -5.66 12.48
CA SER A 373 -13.37 -6.32 13.00
C SER A 373 -14.65 -5.62 12.56
N MET A 374 -14.65 -4.29 12.60
CA MET A 374 -15.81 -3.50 12.19
C MET A 374 -16.05 -3.62 10.69
N VAL A 375 -15.00 -3.52 9.89
CA VAL A 375 -15.07 -3.67 8.42
C VAL A 375 -15.58 -5.06 8.04
N ARG A 376 -15.04 -6.13 8.62
CA ARG A 376 -15.50 -7.50 8.37
C ARG A 376 -16.97 -7.72 8.76
N LYS A 377 -17.42 -7.14 9.86
CA LYS A 377 -18.83 -7.24 10.28
C LYS A 377 -19.81 -6.67 9.26
N VAL A 378 -19.39 -5.68 8.49
CA VAL A 378 -20.21 -5.12 7.40
C VAL A 378 -19.91 -5.76 6.03
N GLY A 379 -19.16 -6.86 5.99
CA GLY A 379 -18.91 -7.65 4.80
C GLY A 379 -17.69 -7.24 3.98
N GLY A 380 -16.91 -6.25 4.44
CA GLY A 380 -15.67 -5.83 3.79
C GLY A 380 -14.45 -6.55 4.33
N PHE A 381 -13.29 -6.19 3.80
CA PHE A 381 -11.99 -6.62 4.29
C PHE A 381 -11.02 -5.45 4.41
N THR A 382 -9.91 -5.66 5.11
CA THR A 382 -8.87 -4.65 5.26
C THR A 382 -7.52 -5.19 4.83
N PHE A 383 -6.69 -4.30 4.28
CA PHE A 383 -5.29 -4.59 4.13
C PHE A 383 -4.42 -3.47 4.71
N GLN A 384 -3.26 -3.84 5.19
CA GLN A 384 -2.39 -2.97 5.97
C GLN A 384 -1.03 -2.78 5.32
N GLU A 385 -0.47 -1.61 5.55
CA GLU A 385 0.90 -1.29 5.20
C GLU A 385 1.78 -1.46 6.44
N LEU A 386 2.49 -2.58 6.50
CA LEU A 386 3.44 -2.88 7.57
C LEU A 386 4.80 -3.26 6.98
N ASN A 387 5.76 -2.37 7.10
CA ASN A 387 7.16 -2.68 6.85
C ASN A 387 7.82 -3.05 8.20
N LEU A 388 7.66 -4.30 8.59
CA LEU A 388 8.09 -4.86 9.87
C LEU A 388 8.84 -6.18 9.65
N THR A 389 9.19 -6.87 10.73
CA THR A 389 9.79 -8.20 10.67
C THR A 389 8.76 -9.25 10.21
N ILE A 390 9.23 -10.42 9.77
CA ILE A 390 8.34 -11.55 9.40
C ILE A 390 7.51 -12.00 10.62
N ASP A 391 8.11 -11.96 11.80
CA ASP A 391 7.43 -12.31 13.07
C ASP A 391 6.28 -11.35 13.38
N ASP A 392 6.51 -10.03 13.18
CA ASP A 392 5.49 -9.01 13.38
C ASP A 392 4.35 -9.12 12.36
N ILE A 393 4.67 -9.46 11.10
CA ILE A 393 3.66 -9.69 10.04
C ILE A 393 2.77 -10.87 10.44
N ARG A 394 3.35 -11.95 10.95
CA ARG A 394 2.57 -13.07 11.47
C ARG A 394 1.68 -12.67 12.63
N ALA A 395 2.25 -12.02 13.65
CA ALA A 395 1.52 -11.64 14.85
C ALA A 395 0.34 -10.70 14.54
N THR A 396 0.55 -9.71 13.68
CA THR A 396 -0.52 -8.80 13.24
C THR A 396 -1.56 -9.47 12.36
N GLY A 397 -1.20 -10.48 11.57
CA GLY A 397 -2.11 -11.27 10.75
C GLY A 397 -3.07 -12.16 11.57
N GLU A 398 -2.75 -12.49 12.82
CA GLU A 398 -3.62 -13.30 13.67
C GLU A 398 -4.81 -12.53 14.25
N ALA A 399 -4.70 -11.21 14.41
CA ALA A 399 -5.71 -10.38 15.06
C ALA A 399 -6.12 -9.12 14.30
N GLY A 400 -5.29 -8.67 13.36
CA GLY A 400 -5.41 -7.39 12.68
C GLY A 400 -6.19 -7.43 11.37
N ALA A 401 -5.61 -6.83 10.33
CA ALA A 401 -6.15 -6.81 8.98
C ALA A 401 -6.15 -8.20 8.33
N ASP A 402 -6.97 -8.37 7.29
CA ASP A 402 -7.03 -9.63 6.54
C ASP A 402 -5.79 -9.84 5.67
N LEU A 403 -5.24 -8.75 5.15
CA LEU A 403 -4.12 -8.75 4.21
C LEU A 403 -3.02 -7.76 4.64
N SER A 404 -1.78 -8.03 4.24
CA SER A 404 -0.62 -7.14 4.45
C SER A 404 0.20 -7.02 3.17
N TYR A 405 0.85 -5.86 2.95
CA TYR A 405 1.84 -5.73 1.87
C TYR A 405 3.03 -6.68 2.10
N ASP A 406 3.49 -7.27 1.01
CA ASP A 406 4.70 -8.09 1.00
C ASP A 406 5.96 -7.21 0.86
N PHE A 407 6.42 -6.63 1.96
CA PHE A 407 7.69 -5.92 2.03
C PHE A 407 8.90 -6.85 2.20
N VAL A 408 8.69 -8.14 2.44
CA VAL A 408 9.76 -9.11 2.69
C VAL A 408 10.31 -9.66 1.38
N THR A 409 9.44 -10.20 0.53
CA THR A 409 9.90 -10.88 -0.70
C THR A 409 10.08 -9.91 -1.87
N ARG A 410 9.47 -8.70 -1.83
CA ARG A 410 9.65 -7.70 -2.89
C ARG A 410 11.13 -7.31 -3.10
N PRO A 411 11.90 -6.85 -2.11
CA PRO A 411 13.32 -6.62 -2.31
C PRO A 411 14.09 -7.89 -2.70
N ALA A 412 13.67 -9.06 -2.21
CA ALA A 412 14.36 -10.31 -2.48
C ALA A 412 14.23 -10.76 -3.95
N TYR A 413 13.04 -10.67 -4.57
CA TYR A 413 12.91 -11.01 -5.99
C TYR A 413 13.56 -9.95 -6.90
N GLN A 414 13.58 -8.67 -6.50
CA GLN A 414 14.31 -7.63 -7.23
C GLN A 414 15.83 -7.85 -7.14
N HIS A 415 16.33 -8.26 -5.97
CA HIS A 415 17.72 -8.69 -5.81
C HIS A 415 18.05 -9.88 -6.72
N SER A 416 17.16 -10.89 -6.76
CA SER A 416 17.34 -12.06 -7.62
C SER A 416 17.38 -11.70 -9.10
N LEU A 417 16.54 -10.74 -9.53
CA LEU A 417 16.58 -10.24 -10.91
C LEU A 417 17.90 -9.51 -11.21
N ALA A 418 18.36 -8.67 -10.27
CA ALA A 418 19.58 -7.87 -10.44
C ALA A 418 20.87 -8.72 -10.46
N THR A 419 20.88 -9.82 -9.71
CA THR A 419 22.09 -10.67 -9.53
C THR A 419 22.05 -11.96 -10.34
N GLY A 420 20.89 -12.41 -10.79
CA GLY A 420 20.69 -13.74 -11.37
C GLY A 420 20.80 -14.87 -10.34
N ASP A 421 20.60 -14.56 -9.04
CA ASP A 421 20.74 -15.49 -7.91
C ASP A 421 19.52 -15.45 -7.00
N THR A 422 18.85 -16.60 -6.83
CA THR A 422 17.61 -16.73 -6.07
C THR A 422 17.82 -17.16 -4.61
N GLU A 423 19.07 -17.30 -4.15
CA GLU A 423 19.33 -17.89 -2.81
C GLU A 423 18.71 -17.04 -1.69
N PHE A 424 18.86 -15.72 -1.74
CA PHE A 424 18.23 -14.84 -0.76
C PHE A 424 16.70 -14.89 -0.85
N LEU A 425 16.13 -14.92 -2.06
CA LEU A 425 14.67 -15.04 -2.24
C LEU A 425 14.13 -16.36 -1.68
N ARG A 426 14.82 -17.48 -1.95
CA ARG A 426 14.45 -18.78 -1.39
C ARG A 426 14.54 -18.79 0.14
N LEU A 427 15.57 -18.15 0.69
CA LEU A 427 15.71 -17.99 2.15
C LEU A 427 14.53 -17.20 2.73
N CYS A 428 14.15 -16.05 2.12
CA CYS A 428 12.99 -15.26 2.57
C CYS A 428 11.69 -16.07 2.55
N LEU A 429 11.42 -16.79 1.44
CA LEU A 429 10.21 -17.59 1.30
C LEU A 429 10.16 -18.74 2.32
N ARG A 430 11.28 -19.44 2.54
CA ARG A 430 11.38 -20.48 3.58
C ARG A 430 11.16 -19.93 4.97
N THR A 431 11.79 -18.79 5.29
CA THR A 431 11.61 -18.16 6.60
C THR A 431 10.15 -17.77 6.83
N CYS A 432 9.45 -17.26 5.80
CA CYS A 432 7.99 -16.99 5.90
C CYS A 432 7.19 -18.26 6.22
N LEU A 433 7.51 -19.39 5.56
CA LEU A 433 6.87 -20.67 5.83
C LEU A 433 7.18 -21.20 7.25
N ASP A 434 8.45 -21.13 7.66
CA ASP A 434 8.92 -21.63 8.96
C ASP A 434 8.32 -20.83 10.13
N VAL A 435 8.23 -19.52 9.98
CA VAL A 435 7.58 -18.61 10.96
C VAL A 435 6.06 -18.82 10.95
N GLY A 436 5.48 -19.33 9.86
CA GLY A 436 4.07 -19.61 9.72
C GLY A 436 3.25 -18.42 9.22
N VAL A 437 3.86 -17.53 8.42
CA VAL A 437 3.11 -16.54 7.63
C VAL A 437 2.33 -17.28 6.55
N ASP A 438 1.01 -17.10 6.50
CA ASP A 438 0.20 -17.61 5.40
C ASP A 438 0.37 -16.70 4.17
N PRO A 439 0.97 -17.18 3.07
CA PRO A 439 1.13 -16.34 1.88
C PRO A 439 -0.20 -15.81 1.31
N ALA A 440 -1.33 -16.47 1.59
CA ALA A 440 -2.65 -15.98 1.21
C ALA A 440 -3.01 -14.64 1.92
N SER A 441 -2.33 -14.29 3.00
CA SER A 441 -2.51 -13.00 3.69
C SER A 441 -1.67 -11.85 3.10
N LEU A 442 -0.91 -12.11 2.03
CA LEU A 442 0.02 -11.12 1.46
C LEU A 442 -0.52 -10.49 0.16
N VAL A 443 -0.18 -9.22 -0.02
CA VAL A 443 -0.40 -8.47 -1.26
C VAL A 443 0.95 -8.33 -1.97
N HIS A 444 1.13 -9.14 -3.00
CA HIS A 444 2.32 -9.16 -3.85
C HIS A 444 2.20 -8.10 -4.93
N ALA A 445 2.86 -6.96 -4.73
CA ALA A 445 2.79 -5.82 -5.65
C ALA A 445 4.06 -5.71 -6.51
N LEU A 446 3.89 -5.45 -7.81
CA LEU A 446 5.00 -5.11 -8.70
C LEU A 446 5.56 -3.73 -8.34
N GLN A 447 4.82 -2.67 -8.67
CA GLN A 447 5.18 -1.30 -8.31
C GLN A 447 4.02 -0.64 -7.55
N ASN A 448 4.35 -0.06 -6.41
CA ASN A 448 3.49 0.91 -5.73
C ASN A 448 4.06 2.33 -5.90
N HIS A 449 3.49 3.31 -5.20
CA HIS A 449 3.93 4.71 -5.23
C HIS A 449 5.24 4.95 -4.47
N ASP A 450 5.66 4.06 -3.60
CA ASP A 450 6.88 4.20 -2.83
C ASP A 450 8.10 3.74 -3.61
N GLU A 451 9.25 4.03 -3.06
CA GLU A 451 10.52 3.52 -3.53
C GLU A 451 10.59 1.99 -3.45
N LEU A 452 11.55 1.41 -4.10
CA LEU A 452 11.99 0.07 -3.80
C LEU A 452 12.74 0.11 -2.47
N THR A 453 12.05 -0.22 -1.38
CA THR A 453 12.64 -0.29 -0.04
C THR A 453 13.33 -1.63 0.17
N TYR A 454 14.52 -1.60 0.76
CA TYR A 454 15.31 -2.77 1.18
C TYR A 454 15.87 -2.59 2.60
N GLU A 455 15.01 -2.14 3.50
CA GLU A 455 15.36 -2.04 4.93
C GLU A 455 15.71 -3.40 5.52
N LEU A 456 15.09 -4.48 5.04
CA LEU A 456 15.35 -5.87 5.40
C LEU A 456 15.30 -6.07 6.93
N LEU A 457 14.25 -5.51 7.56
CA LEU A 457 14.14 -5.39 9.02
C LEU A 457 14.23 -6.72 9.76
N HIS A 458 13.69 -7.79 9.18
CA HIS A 458 13.78 -9.13 9.76
C HIS A 458 15.25 -9.53 10.01
N TRP A 459 16.09 -9.32 9.00
CA TRP A 459 17.51 -9.68 9.01
C TRP A 459 18.35 -8.66 9.79
N SER A 460 18.17 -7.37 9.51
CA SER A 460 19.03 -6.30 9.99
C SER A 460 18.75 -5.84 11.43
N GLN A 461 17.56 -6.13 11.96
CA GLN A 461 17.16 -5.70 13.31
C GLN A 461 16.60 -6.86 14.13
N GLY A 462 15.59 -7.58 13.64
CA GLY A 462 14.92 -8.64 14.39
C GLY A 462 15.84 -9.82 14.72
N HIS A 463 16.66 -10.23 13.76
CA HIS A 463 17.53 -11.41 13.82
C HIS A 463 18.97 -11.08 13.42
N CYS A 464 19.48 -9.91 13.81
CA CYS A 464 20.78 -9.41 13.36
C CYS A 464 21.96 -10.30 13.78
N ASP A 465 21.86 -10.96 14.91
CA ASP A 465 22.89 -11.85 15.47
C ASP A 465 22.67 -13.34 15.14
N ASP A 466 21.52 -13.70 14.57
CA ASP A 466 21.20 -15.08 14.20
C ASP A 466 21.98 -15.49 12.94
N LEU A 467 22.28 -16.79 12.83
CA LEU A 467 23.04 -17.33 11.72
C LEU A 467 22.11 -17.91 10.65
N PHE A 468 22.39 -17.58 9.40
CA PHE A 468 21.64 -18.03 8.24
C PHE A 468 22.56 -18.65 7.19
N PRO A 469 22.14 -19.75 6.53
CA PRO A 469 22.91 -20.33 5.43
C PRO A 469 22.82 -19.43 4.19
N TYR A 470 23.96 -19.00 3.69
CA TYR A 470 24.04 -18.16 2.50
C TYR A 470 25.37 -18.39 1.75
N HIS A 471 25.33 -18.68 0.45
CA HIS A 471 26.48 -19.00 -0.40
C HIS A 471 27.38 -20.11 0.16
N GLY A 472 26.77 -21.14 0.79
CA GLY A 472 27.48 -22.28 1.35
C GLY A 472 28.25 -21.99 2.65
N ALA A 473 28.02 -20.83 3.27
CA ALA A 473 28.54 -20.43 4.56
C ALA A 473 27.40 -20.03 5.51
N GLU A 474 27.69 -19.91 6.80
CA GLU A 474 26.80 -19.28 7.75
C GLU A 474 27.18 -17.80 7.88
N ILE A 475 26.19 -16.93 7.80
CA ILE A 475 26.32 -15.46 7.88
C ILE A 475 25.33 -14.91 8.91
N THR A 476 25.70 -13.87 9.65
CA THR A 476 24.77 -13.21 10.56
C THR A 476 23.67 -12.48 9.78
N GLY A 477 22.48 -12.31 10.36
CA GLY A 477 21.40 -11.58 9.72
C GLY A 477 21.79 -10.14 9.38
N GLY A 478 22.57 -9.48 10.25
CA GLY A 478 23.10 -8.15 9.99
C GLY A 478 24.00 -8.09 8.75
N ASP A 479 25.00 -9.00 8.66
CA ASP A 479 25.92 -9.07 7.51
C ASP A 479 25.18 -9.50 6.22
N LEU A 480 24.18 -10.38 6.32
CA LEU A 480 23.31 -10.76 5.20
C LEU A 480 22.55 -9.55 4.66
N GLY A 481 21.91 -8.80 5.56
CA GLY A 481 21.20 -7.57 5.18
C GLY A 481 22.11 -6.56 4.49
N ASP A 482 23.32 -6.36 5.02
CA ASP A 482 24.31 -5.44 4.44
C ASP A 482 24.80 -5.91 3.07
N SER A 483 25.02 -7.22 2.89
CA SER A 483 25.41 -7.80 1.61
C SER A 483 24.34 -7.56 0.54
N VAL A 484 23.09 -7.87 0.86
CA VAL A 484 21.95 -7.67 -0.08
C VAL A 484 21.77 -6.19 -0.43
N ARG A 485 21.85 -5.28 0.56
CA ARG A 485 21.78 -3.83 0.32
C ARG A 485 22.90 -3.36 -0.60
N HIS A 486 24.11 -3.84 -0.37
CA HIS A 486 25.26 -3.50 -1.21
C HIS A 486 25.03 -3.92 -2.66
N ASP A 487 24.55 -5.14 -2.88
CA ASP A 487 24.23 -5.65 -4.22
C ASP A 487 23.13 -4.84 -4.90
N MET A 488 22.04 -4.52 -4.16
CA MET A 488 20.95 -3.68 -4.70
C MET A 488 21.45 -2.31 -5.14
N CYS A 489 22.21 -1.60 -4.28
CA CYS A 489 22.79 -0.31 -4.62
C CYS A 489 23.70 -0.40 -5.85
N ARG A 490 24.59 -1.39 -5.88
CA ARG A 490 25.59 -1.55 -6.94
C ARG A 490 24.96 -1.80 -8.31
N HIS A 491 23.88 -2.58 -8.35
CA HIS A 491 23.24 -2.97 -9.63
C HIS A 491 22.16 -1.98 -10.08
N LEU A 492 21.50 -1.29 -9.15
CA LEU A 492 20.30 -0.53 -9.45
C LEU A 492 20.47 1.00 -9.37
N THR A 493 21.68 1.48 -9.04
CA THR A 493 21.95 2.93 -8.96
C THR A 493 23.32 3.29 -9.53
N GLY A 494 23.68 4.57 -9.51
CA GLY A 494 24.97 5.08 -9.94
C GLY A 494 25.24 4.85 -11.41
N ASP A 495 26.47 4.47 -11.75
CA ASP A 495 26.87 4.25 -13.15
C ASP A 495 26.16 3.07 -13.81
N ALA A 496 25.67 2.11 -13.03
CA ALA A 496 24.92 0.96 -13.53
C ALA A 496 23.49 1.35 -13.96
N ALA A 497 22.87 2.30 -13.25
CA ALA A 497 21.52 2.77 -13.50
C ALA A 497 21.37 4.27 -13.17
N PRO A 498 21.93 5.17 -14.00
CA PRO A 498 21.97 6.61 -13.71
C PRO A 498 20.60 7.29 -13.72
N TYR A 499 19.58 6.62 -14.20
CA TYR A 499 18.19 7.06 -14.26
C TYR A 499 17.38 6.70 -12.99
N ASN A 500 17.93 5.90 -12.08
CA ASN A 500 17.38 5.63 -10.78
C ASN A 500 18.07 6.50 -9.73
N LEU A 501 17.35 6.98 -8.72
CA LEU A 501 17.90 7.82 -7.67
C LEU A 501 17.81 7.13 -6.31
N VAL A 502 18.86 7.31 -5.50
CA VAL A 502 18.79 6.93 -4.10
C VAL A 502 17.77 7.83 -3.40
N PHE A 503 16.83 7.25 -2.65
CA PHE A 503 15.87 7.99 -1.83
C PHE A 503 16.35 8.08 -0.39
N THR A 504 16.71 6.94 0.19
CA THR A 504 17.32 6.82 1.51
C THR A 504 18.48 5.84 1.42
N THR A 505 19.20 5.63 2.52
CA THR A 505 20.25 4.58 2.59
C THR A 505 19.71 3.19 2.25
N ASN A 506 18.39 2.97 2.37
CA ASN A 506 17.74 1.68 2.19
C ASN A 506 16.56 1.76 1.19
N GLY A 507 16.60 2.69 0.25
CA GLY A 507 15.53 2.87 -0.73
C GLY A 507 16.01 3.49 -2.04
N ILE A 508 15.47 3.01 -3.16
CA ILE A 508 15.74 3.48 -4.52
C ILE A 508 14.44 3.94 -5.17
N ALA A 509 14.42 5.18 -5.65
CA ALA A 509 13.37 5.69 -6.52
C ALA A 509 13.59 5.12 -7.93
N CYS A 510 12.71 4.20 -8.34
CA CYS A 510 12.76 3.49 -9.61
C CYS A 510 11.38 2.96 -9.99
N THR A 511 11.14 2.70 -11.27
CA THR A 511 9.99 1.92 -11.74
C THR A 511 10.36 0.45 -11.90
N THR A 512 9.39 -0.46 -11.96
CA THR A 512 9.66 -1.87 -12.28
C THR A 512 10.43 -1.99 -13.60
N ALA A 513 10.04 -1.23 -14.62
CA ALA A 513 10.73 -1.24 -15.91
C ALA A 513 12.19 -0.77 -15.80
N THR A 514 12.52 0.22 -14.96
CA THR A 514 13.91 0.68 -14.79
C THR A 514 14.75 -0.20 -13.87
N VAL A 515 14.17 -0.96 -12.98
CA VAL A 515 14.87 -2.06 -12.29
C VAL A 515 15.24 -3.14 -13.29
N ILE A 516 14.32 -3.50 -14.18
CA ILE A 516 14.57 -4.49 -15.23
C ILE A 516 15.66 -4.00 -16.20
N THR A 517 15.58 -2.75 -16.66
CA THR A 517 16.63 -2.18 -17.56
C THR A 517 18.02 -2.22 -16.93
N ALA A 518 18.11 -1.86 -15.65
CA ALA A 518 19.35 -1.95 -14.88
C ALA A 518 19.88 -3.41 -14.81
N SER A 519 19.01 -4.37 -14.52
CA SER A 519 19.35 -5.80 -14.45
C SER A 519 19.79 -6.38 -15.78
N LEU A 520 19.32 -5.80 -16.91
CA LEU A 520 19.75 -6.15 -18.27
C LEU A 520 21.03 -5.43 -18.72
N GLY A 521 21.60 -4.56 -17.87
CA GLY A 521 22.82 -3.80 -18.17
C GLY A 521 22.60 -2.61 -19.13
N ILE A 522 21.36 -2.13 -19.27
CA ILE A 522 21.03 -0.97 -20.09
C ILE A 522 21.24 0.29 -19.23
N THR A 523 22.26 1.07 -19.55
CA THR A 523 22.66 2.26 -18.77
C THR A 523 22.08 3.56 -19.33
N ASP A 524 21.57 3.56 -20.55
CA ASP A 524 20.99 4.74 -21.21
C ASP A 524 19.60 4.39 -21.76
N LEU A 525 18.57 4.99 -21.15
CA LEU A 525 17.18 4.74 -21.55
C LEU A 525 16.84 5.21 -22.96
N ASP A 526 17.59 6.17 -23.51
CA ASP A 526 17.36 6.66 -24.88
C ASP A 526 17.82 5.67 -25.96
N THR A 527 18.67 4.71 -25.60
CA THR A 527 19.20 3.69 -26.51
C THR A 527 18.32 2.44 -26.61
N ILE A 528 17.25 2.33 -25.82
CA ILE A 528 16.34 1.18 -25.82
C ILE A 528 15.69 1.02 -27.19
N ASP A 529 15.96 -0.10 -27.85
CA ASP A 529 15.38 -0.51 -29.12
C ASP A 529 14.28 -1.58 -28.97
N ASP A 530 13.73 -2.07 -30.08
CA ASP A 530 12.64 -3.06 -30.08
C ASP A 530 13.08 -4.41 -29.50
N ASP A 531 14.33 -4.84 -29.68
CA ASP A 531 14.85 -6.07 -29.08
C ASP A 531 14.99 -5.94 -27.56
N ASP A 532 15.44 -4.78 -27.10
CA ASP A 532 15.48 -4.47 -25.67
C ASP A 532 14.08 -4.45 -25.06
N ILE A 533 13.08 -3.87 -25.74
CA ILE A 533 11.68 -3.90 -25.28
C ILE A 533 11.18 -5.34 -25.11
N VAL A 534 11.52 -6.24 -26.02
CA VAL A 534 11.18 -7.68 -25.91
C VAL A 534 11.83 -8.31 -24.68
N ARG A 535 13.12 -8.01 -24.42
CA ARG A 535 13.85 -8.52 -23.24
C ARG A 535 13.28 -7.95 -21.95
N ILE A 536 13.01 -6.65 -21.90
CA ILE A 536 12.39 -5.97 -20.75
C ILE A 536 11.01 -6.57 -20.46
N ARG A 537 10.19 -6.76 -21.49
CA ARG A 537 8.87 -7.37 -21.35
C ARG A 537 8.94 -8.80 -20.82
N SER A 538 9.90 -9.61 -21.30
CA SER A 538 10.09 -10.98 -20.81
C SER A 538 10.44 -11.01 -19.32
N ALA A 539 11.34 -10.14 -18.87
CA ALA A 539 11.70 -10.03 -17.45
C ALA A 539 10.54 -9.47 -16.61
N HIS A 540 9.75 -8.54 -17.16
CA HIS A 540 8.56 -8.02 -16.47
C HIS A 540 7.49 -9.10 -16.29
N LEU A 541 7.28 -9.94 -17.32
CA LEU A 541 6.38 -11.10 -17.23
C LEU A 541 6.88 -12.17 -16.25
N LEU A 542 8.20 -12.36 -16.13
CA LEU A 542 8.78 -13.22 -15.09
C LEU A 542 8.38 -12.71 -13.70
N LEU A 543 8.50 -11.40 -13.45
CA LEU A 543 8.09 -10.81 -12.17
C LEU A 543 6.58 -10.90 -11.96
N ALA A 544 5.78 -10.74 -13.03
CA ALA A 544 4.34 -10.96 -12.97
C ALA A 544 4.00 -12.42 -12.64
N MET A 545 4.68 -13.41 -13.25
CA MET A 545 4.52 -14.83 -12.90
C MET A 545 4.89 -15.10 -11.45
N TYR A 546 6.01 -14.55 -10.95
CA TYR A 546 6.42 -14.70 -9.56
C TYR A 546 5.32 -14.22 -8.61
N ASN A 547 4.81 -13.01 -8.83
CA ASN A 547 3.82 -12.39 -7.94
C ASN A 547 2.41 -12.99 -8.11
N ALA A 548 1.99 -13.35 -9.33
CA ALA A 548 0.65 -13.85 -9.62
C ALA A 548 0.48 -15.35 -9.39
N LEU A 549 1.53 -16.16 -9.53
CA LEU A 549 1.44 -17.62 -9.43
C LEU A 549 1.86 -18.14 -8.04
N GLN A 550 1.43 -17.41 -7.00
CA GLN A 550 1.52 -17.79 -5.60
C GLN A 550 0.23 -17.38 -4.87
N PRO A 551 -0.06 -17.92 -3.66
CA PRO A 551 -1.22 -17.52 -2.87
C PRO A 551 -1.18 -16.05 -2.50
N GLY A 552 -2.34 -15.46 -2.21
CA GLY A 552 -2.48 -14.05 -1.85
C GLY A 552 -2.97 -13.19 -3.01
N VAL A 553 -2.91 -11.89 -2.85
CA VAL A 553 -3.31 -10.91 -3.87
C VAL A 553 -2.15 -10.60 -4.80
N PHE A 554 -2.42 -10.49 -6.08
CA PHE A 554 -1.50 -9.89 -7.04
C PHE A 554 -1.92 -8.44 -7.33
N ALA A 555 -1.04 -7.48 -7.09
CA ALA A 555 -1.28 -6.06 -7.33
C ALA A 555 -0.32 -5.47 -8.35
N LEU A 556 -0.83 -4.59 -9.22
CA LEU A 556 -0.05 -3.87 -10.21
C LEU A 556 -0.64 -2.48 -10.44
N SER A 557 0.13 -1.62 -11.08
CA SER A 557 -0.24 -0.23 -11.36
C SER A 557 -0.26 0.06 -12.86
N GLY A 558 -0.69 1.27 -13.23
CA GLY A 558 -0.59 1.74 -14.61
C GLY A 558 0.87 1.87 -15.08
N TRP A 559 1.80 2.06 -14.17
CA TRP A 559 3.24 2.06 -14.50
C TRP A 559 3.71 0.70 -14.99
N ASP A 560 3.23 -0.39 -14.40
CA ASP A 560 3.52 -1.75 -14.85
C ASP A 560 2.83 -2.05 -16.17
N LEU A 561 1.51 -1.78 -16.28
CA LEU A 561 0.74 -2.07 -17.49
C LEU A 561 1.24 -1.32 -18.71
N CYS A 562 1.72 -0.10 -18.54
CA CYS A 562 2.29 0.69 -19.63
C CYS A 562 3.81 0.50 -19.81
N GLY A 563 4.50 -0.19 -18.88
CA GLY A 563 5.96 -0.31 -18.89
C GLY A 563 6.65 1.06 -18.79
N MET A 564 6.29 1.84 -17.75
CA MET A 564 6.76 3.22 -17.63
C MET A 564 8.20 3.28 -17.14
N LEU A 565 9.01 4.07 -17.84
CA LEU A 565 10.35 4.44 -17.38
C LEU A 565 10.28 5.61 -16.39
N THR A 566 11.34 5.79 -15.59
CA THR A 566 11.48 6.94 -14.69
C THR A 566 11.52 8.26 -15.46
N LEU A 567 11.05 9.33 -14.82
CA LEU A 567 11.19 10.68 -15.37
C LEU A 567 12.65 11.16 -15.26
N PRO A 568 13.13 11.90 -16.27
CA PRO A 568 14.38 12.64 -16.14
C PRO A 568 14.31 13.60 -14.94
N PRO A 569 15.32 13.66 -14.05
CA PRO A 569 15.32 14.57 -12.91
C PRO A 569 15.08 16.04 -13.28
N SER A 570 15.48 16.46 -14.49
CA SER A 570 15.27 17.81 -14.99
C SER A 570 13.79 18.19 -15.16
N GLU A 571 12.90 17.22 -15.43
CA GLU A 571 11.47 17.48 -15.62
C GLU A 571 10.71 17.67 -14.30
N VAL A 572 11.27 17.20 -13.19
CA VAL A 572 10.70 17.26 -11.85
C VAL A 572 11.61 17.97 -10.83
N SER A 573 12.57 18.76 -11.32
CA SER A 573 13.61 19.39 -10.49
C SER A 573 13.05 20.26 -9.35
N GLU A 574 11.94 20.97 -9.57
CA GLU A 574 11.27 21.76 -8.54
C GLU A 574 10.73 20.84 -7.39
N LEU A 575 10.17 19.70 -7.74
CA LEU A 575 9.66 18.73 -6.78
C LEU A 575 10.79 18.03 -6.01
N LEU A 576 11.89 17.69 -6.71
CA LEU A 576 13.08 17.10 -6.11
C LEU A 576 13.77 18.03 -5.10
N SER A 577 13.54 19.35 -5.19
CA SER A 577 14.10 20.32 -4.23
C SER A 577 13.63 20.10 -2.79
N SER A 578 12.56 19.34 -2.58
CA SER A 578 12.08 18.93 -1.26
C SER A 578 12.89 17.78 -0.63
N GLY A 579 13.83 17.18 -1.38
CA GLY A 579 14.60 16.00 -0.96
C GLY A 579 13.92 14.65 -1.25
N ASP A 580 12.67 14.66 -1.72
CA ASP A 580 11.94 13.42 -2.09
C ASP A 580 12.29 13.05 -3.55
N THR A 581 13.15 12.04 -3.72
CA THR A 581 13.57 11.59 -5.05
C THR A 581 12.54 10.72 -5.75
N ARG A 582 11.50 10.24 -5.04
CA ARG A 582 10.45 9.38 -5.59
C ARG A 582 9.58 10.05 -6.66
N TRP A 583 9.72 11.35 -6.85
CA TRP A 583 9.05 12.04 -7.94
C TRP A 583 9.40 11.50 -9.33
N ILE A 584 10.56 10.88 -9.50
CA ILE A 584 10.97 10.30 -10.79
C ILE A 584 10.27 8.97 -11.10
N ASN A 585 9.85 8.19 -10.08
CA ASN A 585 9.25 6.87 -10.29
C ASN A 585 7.72 6.89 -10.47
N ARG A 586 7.14 8.08 -10.63
CA ARG A 586 5.69 8.29 -10.70
C ARG A 586 5.26 9.08 -11.94
N PRO A 587 5.77 8.70 -13.13
CA PRO A 587 5.43 9.37 -14.39
C PRO A 587 3.93 9.31 -14.66
N ALA A 588 3.39 10.39 -15.25
CA ALA A 588 2.04 10.34 -15.75
C ALA A 588 1.94 9.42 -16.98
N HIS A 589 0.85 8.67 -17.09
CA HIS A 589 0.60 7.71 -18.15
C HIS A 589 -0.86 7.78 -18.63
N ASP A 590 -1.05 7.52 -19.92
CA ASP A 590 -2.35 7.47 -20.58
C ASP A 590 -2.76 6.01 -20.77
N LEU A 591 -3.31 5.41 -19.70
CA LEU A 591 -3.61 3.98 -19.64
C LEU A 591 -4.53 3.51 -20.78
N MET A 592 -5.54 4.33 -21.12
CA MET A 592 -6.56 3.97 -22.13
C MET A 592 -6.34 4.66 -23.48
N GLY A 593 -5.26 5.42 -23.66
CA GLY A 593 -5.05 6.20 -24.89
C GLY A 593 -6.07 7.35 -25.04
N ALA A 594 -6.65 7.77 -23.91
CA ALA A 594 -7.78 8.70 -23.89
C ALA A 594 -7.37 10.14 -24.25
N ASN A 595 -6.09 10.48 -24.06
CA ASN A 595 -5.54 11.81 -24.35
C ASN A 595 -4.10 11.73 -24.85
N PRO A 596 -3.85 11.22 -26.06
CA PRO A 596 -2.50 10.95 -26.57
C PRO A 596 -1.64 12.21 -26.75
N ARG A 597 -2.25 13.40 -26.76
CA ARG A 597 -1.52 14.69 -26.87
C ARG A 597 -1.15 15.29 -25.51
N ALA A 598 -1.67 14.77 -24.43
CA ALA A 598 -1.34 15.29 -23.10
C ALA A 598 0.14 15.05 -22.78
N THR A 599 0.82 16.10 -22.33
CA THR A 599 2.21 16.04 -21.85
C THR A 599 2.30 15.94 -20.34
N LYS A 600 1.17 16.08 -19.63
CA LYS A 600 1.06 16.02 -18.18
C LYS A 600 -0.30 15.46 -17.77
N SER A 601 -0.36 14.92 -16.56
CA SER A 601 -1.64 14.62 -15.91
C SER A 601 -2.38 15.90 -15.52
N SER A 602 -3.64 15.77 -15.09
CA SER A 602 -4.44 16.90 -14.56
C SER A 602 -3.82 17.48 -13.28
N ALA A 603 -3.07 16.70 -12.53
CA ALA A 603 -2.33 17.14 -11.35
C ALA A 603 -0.96 17.78 -11.69
N GLY A 604 -0.60 17.87 -12.97
CA GLY A 604 0.63 18.52 -13.44
C GLY A 604 1.86 17.63 -13.55
N MET A 605 1.74 16.34 -13.26
CA MET A 605 2.85 15.39 -13.36
C MET A 605 3.24 15.15 -14.83
N PRO A 606 4.53 15.23 -15.19
CA PRO A 606 4.97 15.00 -16.56
C PRO A 606 4.63 13.58 -17.05
N ARG A 607 4.29 13.48 -18.35
CA ARG A 607 4.09 12.18 -19.01
C ARG A 607 5.44 11.50 -19.22
N GLY A 608 5.61 10.29 -18.69
CA GLY A 608 6.81 9.50 -18.91
C GLY A 608 6.80 8.73 -20.22
N ARG A 609 7.95 8.15 -20.57
CA ARG A 609 8.08 7.23 -21.71
C ARG A 609 7.46 5.88 -21.33
N SER A 610 6.52 5.42 -22.14
CA SER A 610 5.91 4.09 -22.08
C SER A 610 6.59 3.15 -23.06
N LEU A 611 6.86 1.90 -22.64
CA LEU A 611 7.43 0.86 -23.49
C LEU A 611 6.34 0.00 -24.16
N TYR A 612 5.14 -0.10 -23.56
CA TYR A 612 4.10 -1.04 -24.00
C TYR A 612 2.88 -0.36 -24.63
N GLY A 613 2.73 0.96 -24.47
CA GLY A 613 1.57 1.70 -24.97
C GLY A 613 0.30 1.52 -24.12
N PRO A 614 -0.83 2.07 -24.60
CA PRO A 614 -2.11 2.02 -23.89
C PRO A 614 -2.77 0.64 -24.01
N LEU A 615 -3.64 0.31 -23.02
CA LEU A 615 -4.29 -1.00 -22.92
C LEU A 615 -5.08 -1.41 -24.17
N PRO A 616 -5.90 -0.54 -24.82
CA PRO A 616 -6.63 -0.96 -26.01
C PRO A 616 -5.72 -1.49 -27.13
N GLU A 617 -4.58 -0.82 -27.38
CA GLU A 617 -3.60 -1.26 -28.36
C GLU A 617 -2.94 -2.58 -27.96
N GLN A 618 -2.63 -2.75 -26.67
CA GLN A 618 -2.06 -3.98 -26.16
C GLN A 618 -3.04 -5.16 -26.22
N LEU A 619 -4.33 -4.94 -26.01
CA LEU A 619 -5.34 -6.00 -26.08
C LEU A 619 -5.57 -6.51 -27.50
N ASP A 620 -5.24 -5.73 -28.51
CA ASP A 620 -5.28 -6.13 -29.92
C ASP A 620 -4.01 -6.89 -30.38
N ASP A 621 -2.93 -6.88 -29.59
CA ASP A 621 -1.64 -7.56 -29.89
C ASP A 621 -1.40 -8.73 -28.94
N GLU A 622 -1.47 -9.96 -29.43
CA GLU A 622 -1.24 -11.19 -28.66
C GLU A 622 0.15 -11.29 -28.03
N THR A 623 1.13 -10.55 -28.57
CA THR A 623 2.50 -10.54 -28.06
C THR A 623 2.72 -9.47 -26.99
N SER A 624 1.75 -8.60 -26.74
CA SER A 624 1.84 -7.51 -25.78
C SER A 624 1.99 -7.99 -24.33
N PHE A 625 2.39 -7.07 -23.45
CA PHE A 625 2.46 -7.36 -22.02
C PHE A 625 1.08 -7.71 -21.45
N ALA A 626 0.04 -6.92 -21.76
CA ALA A 626 -1.30 -7.12 -21.22
C ALA A 626 -1.93 -8.46 -21.65
N ARG A 627 -1.71 -8.89 -22.91
CA ARG A 627 -2.21 -10.18 -23.42
C ARG A 627 -1.49 -11.38 -22.79
N GLN A 628 -0.19 -11.28 -22.60
CA GLN A 628 0.57 -12.33 -21.92
C GLN A 628 0.26 -12.38 -20.42
N LEU A 629 0.05 -11.21 -19.78
CA LEU A 629 -0.44 -11.14 -18.41
C LEU A 629 -1.83 -11.78 -18.27
N GLN A 630 -2.74 -11.56 -19.21
CA GLN A 630 -4.06 -12.21 -19.24
C GLN A 630 -3.91 -13.75 -19.21
N ALA A 631 -2.97 -14.32 -19.95
CA ALA A 631 -2.74 -15.77 -19.93
C ALA A 631 -2.26 -16.26 -18.54
N ILE A 632 -1.38 -15.50 -17.89
CA ILE A 632 -0.92 -15.80 -16.52
C ILE A 632 -2.08 -15.76 -15.53
N LEU A 633 -2.91 -14.72 -15.61
CA LEU A 633 -4.05 -14.53 -14.71
C LEU A 633 -5.16 -15.56 -14.95
N ALA A 634 -5.37 -16.00 -16.19
CA ALA A 634 -6.28 -17.10 -16.51
C ALA A 634 -5.83 -18.44 -15.88
N VAL A 635 -4.53 -18.74 -15.86
CA VAL A 635 -3.96 -19.89 -15.14
C VAL A 635 -4.21 -19.73 -13.63
N ARG A 636 -3.90 -18.54 -13.07
CA ARG A 636 -4.14 -18.25 -11.65
C ARG A 636 -5.58 -18.51 -11.21
N GLU A 637 -6.55 -18.03 -12.00
CA GLU A 637 -7.98 -18.19 -11.75
C GLU A 637 -8.41 -19.65 -11.91
N ARG A 638 -8.09 -20.27 -13.05
CA ARG A 638 -8.50 -21.62 -13.41
C ARG A 638 -8.10 -22.67 -12.37
N TYR A 639 -6.89 -22.54 -11.81
CA TYR A 639 -6.36 -23.51 -10.86
C TYR A 639 -6.47 -23.06 -9.39
N GLY A 640 -7.13 -21.92 -9.12
CA GLY A 640 -7.35 -21.40 -7.77
C GLY A 640 -6.05 -21.10 -7.03
N VAL A 641 -5.00 -20.66 -7.76
CA VAL A 641 -3.67 -20.44 -7.17
C VAL A 641 -3.72 -19.41 -6.05
N ALA A 642 -4.59 -18.40 -6.18
CA ALA A 642 -4.72 -17.30 -5.21
C ALA A 642 -5.03 -17.76 -3.78
N VAL A 643 -5.81 -18.83 -3.63
CA VAL A 643 -6.23 -19.39 -2.34
C VAL A 643 -5.56 -20.73 -2.01
N SER A 644 -4.60 -21.14 -2.83
CA SER A 644 -3.81 -22.34 -2.60
C SER A 644 -2.95 -22.23 -1.34
N ARG A 645 -2.25 -23.26 -0.97
CA ARG A 645 -1.32 -23.27 0.17
C ARG A 645 0.09 -23.55 -0.31
N GLN A 646 1.01 -22.63 -0.12
CA GLN A 646 2.42 -22.88 -0.35
C GLN A 646 2.93 -23.92 0.66
N ILE A 647 3.57 -24.97 0.17
CA ILE A 647 3.98 -26.10 1.00
C ILE A 647 5.48 -26.37 0.97
N ASP A 648 6.18 -25.93 -0.08
CA ASP A 648 7.60 -26.15 -0.20
C ASP A 648 8.28 -25.10 -1.09
N ILE A 649 9.52 -24.77 -0.75
CA ILE A 649 10.48 -24.03 -1.56
C ILE A 649 11.73 -24.89 -1.67
N PRO A 650 11.78 -25.82 -2.59
CA PRO A 650 12.84 -26.81 -2.64
C PRO A 650 14.19 -26.21 -3.05
N ASP A 651 15.27 -26.96 -2.76
CA ASP A 651 16.58 -26.65 -3.30
C ASP A 651 16.59 -26.78 -4.83
N VAL A 652 17.40 -25.96 -5.46
CA VAL A 652 17.48 -25.86 -6.90
C VAL A 652 18.84 -26.32 -7.43
N SER A 653 18.85 -26.85 -8.65
CA SER A 653 20.07 -27.30 -9.31
C SER A 653 20.85 -26.18 -10.00
N HIS A 654 20.25 -25.00 -10.15
CA HIS A 654 20.88 -23.81 -10.74
C HIS A 654 20.54 -22.56 -9.92
N ARG A 655 21.55 -21.71 -9.64
CA ARG A 655 21.38 -20.55 -8.73
C ARG A 655 20.31 -19.54 -9.18
N GLY A 656 20.10 -19.39 -10.49
CA GLY A 656 19.07 -18.50 -11.03
C GLY A 656 17.66 -19.09 -11.05
N MET A 657 17.49 -20.34 -10.63
CA MET A 657 16.21 -21.04 -10.62
C MET A 657 15.48 -20.82 -9.31
N LEU A 658 14.15 -20.59 -9.39
CA LEU A 658 13.24 -20.64 -8.25
C LEU A 658 12.18 -21.70 -8.53
N VAL A 659 11.83 -22.48 -7.51
CA VAL A 659 10.70 -23.41 -7.53
C VAL A 659 9.82 -23.11 -6.32
N MET A 660 8.52 -22.93 -6.55
CA MET A 660 7.49 -22.82 -5.51
C MET A 660 6.49 -23.95 -5.70
N VAL A 661 6.18 -24.66 -4.63
CA VAL A 661 5.22 -25.80 -4.63
C VAL A 661 3.99 -25.43 -3.83
N HIS A 662 2.82 -25.55 -4.46
CA HIS A 662 1.54 -25.20 -3.88
C HIS A 662 0.60 -26.40 -3.86
N GLN A 663 -0.07 -26.63 -2.74
CA GLN A 663 -1.19 -27.54 -2.66
C GLN A 663 -2.44 -26.81 -3.20
N LEU A 664 -3.01 -27.29 -4.27
CA LEU A 664 -4.24 -26.75 -4.84
C LEU A 664 -5.48 -27.24 -4.04
N ALA A 665 -6.67 -26.77 -4.42
CA ALA A 665 -7.92 -27.15 -3.76
C ALA A 665 -8.18 -28.67 -3.83
N ASP A 666 -7.83 -29.30 -4.96
CA ASP A 666 -7.81 -30.75 -5.08
C ASP A 666 -6.55 -31.29 -4.38
N PRO A 667 -6.69 -32.16 -3.35
CA PRO A 667 -5.55 -32.72 -2.62
C PRO A 667 -4.64 -33.63 -3.47
N GLU A 668 -5.10 -34.11 -4.61
CA GLU A 668 -4.32 -34.93 -5.55
C GLU A 668 -3.54 -34.04 -6.55
N GLN A 669 -3.68 -32.71 -6.49
CA GLN A 669 -3.07 -31.80 -7.44
C GLN A 669 -2.11 -30.82 -6.74
N LEU A 670 -0.90 -30.73 -7.27
CA LEU A 670 0.07 -29.71 -6.88
C LEU A 670 0.27 -28.72 -8.04
N GLY A 671 0.29 -27.43 -7.73
CA GLY A 671 0.75 -26.38 -8.62
C GLY A 671 2.23 -26.11 -8.38
N LEU A 672 3.02 -26.09 -9.43
CA LEU A 672 4.43 -25.68 -9.36
C LEU A 672 4.69 -24.47 -10.23
N THR A 673 5.33 -23.47 -9.65
CA THR A 673 5.85 -22.31 -10.39
C THR A 673 7.36 -22.43 -10.46
N VAL A 674 7.92 -22.53 -11.67
CA VAL A 674 9.36 -22.70 -11.91
C VAL A 674 9.85 -21.51 -12.73
N LEU A 675 10.77 -20.72 -12.19
CA LEU A 675 11.20 -19.44 -12.74
C LEU A 675 12.71 -19.39 -12.93
N ASN A 676 13.16 -18.73 -14.01
CA ASN A 676 14.55 -18.43 -14.29
C ASN A 676 14.83 -16.93 -14.16
N PHE A 677 15.51 -16.51 -13.10
CA PHE A 677 15.94 -15.13 -12.88
C PHE A 677 17.26 -14.78 -13.58
N ALA A 678 17.95 -15.78 -14.17
CA ALA A 678 19.19 -15.52 -14.89
C ALA A 678 18.94 -14.97 -16.30
N ASN A 679 19.89 -14.18 -16.81
CA ASN A 679 19.89 -13.64 -18.16
C ASN A 679 20.41 -14.65 -19.21
N GLU A 680 20.41 -15.92 -18.90
CA GLU A 680 20.83 -17.03 -19.76
C GLU A 680 19.83 -18.19 -19.68
N PRO A 681 19.74 -19.03 -20.72
CA PRO A 681 18.95 -20.26 -20.65
C PRO A 681 19.52 -21.19 -19.58
N ILE A 682 18.65 -21.82 -18.83
CA ILE A 682 19.07 -22.83 -17.83
C ILE A 682 18.35 -24.16 -18.08
N ALA A 683 19.08 -25.25 -17.83
CA ALA A 683 18.52 -26.58 -17.68
C ALA A 683 18.64 -26.95 -16.19
N GLY A 684 17.54 -27.39 -15.59
CA GLY A 684 17.50 -27.67 -14.16
C GLY A 684 16.66 -28.87 -13.82
N THR A 685 16.83 -29.33 -12.58
CA THR A 685 16.02 -30.42 -12.00
C THR A 685 15.13 -29.83 -10.92
N VAL A 686 13.83 -30.08 -11.04
CA VAL A 686 12.83 -29.84 -9.99
C VAL A 686 12.77 -31.09 -9.13
N ARG A 687 12.97 -30.93 -7.83
CA ARG A 687 12.92 -32.02 -6.86
C ARG A 687 12.22 -31.56 -5.58
N SER A 688 11.23 -32.30 -5.10
CA SER A 688 10.57 -32.03 -3.82
C SER A 688 10.07 -33.34 -3.22
N GLU A 689 10.06 -33.46 -1.89
CA GLU A 689 9.50 -34.60 -1.19
C GLU A 689 7.98 -34.77 -1.40
N HIS A 690 7.30 -33.71 -1.88
CA HIS A 690 5.87 -33.74 -2.18
C HIS A 690 5.56 -34.35 -3.56
N LEU A 691 6.57 -34.57 -4.42
CA LEU A 691 6.41 -35.16 -5.73
C LEU A 691 6.39 -36.68 -5.66
N VAL A 692 5.28 -37.27 -6.04
CA VAL A 692 5.10 -38.74 -6.02
C VAL A 692 5.61 -39.33 -7.34
N PRO A 693 6.52 -40.34 -7.32
CA PRO A 693 6.99 -40.98 -8.53
C PRO A 693 5.84 -41.51 -9.40
N GLY A 694 5.95 -41.37 -10.71
CA GLY A 694 4.95 -41.73 -11.69
C GLY A 694 3.80 -40.73 -11.87
N SER A 695 3.84 -39.59 -11.16
CA SER A 695 2.88 -38.50 -11.36
C SER A 695 3.14 -37.78 -12.68
N ALA A 696 2.07 -37.45 -13.42
CA ALA A 696 2.16 -36.66 -14.64
C ALA A 696 2.40 -35.18 -14.35
N VAL A 697 3.25 -34.53 -15.12
CA VAL A 697 3.53 -33.11 -15.06
C VAL A 697 3.00 -32.44 -16.32
N THR A 698 2.03 -31.54 -16.17
CA THR A 698 1.30 -30.88 -17.26
C THR A 698 1.57 -29.37 -17.25
N ASP A 699 1.85 -28.79 -18.39
CA ASP A 699 1.90 -27.33 -18.56
C ASP A 699 0.50 -26.74 -18.43
N MET A 700 0.31 -25.83 -17.45
CA MET A 700 -0.98 -25.20 -17.16
C MET A 700 -1.43 -24.21 -18.25
N PHE A 701 -0.51 -23.68 -19.06
CA PHE A 701 -0.84 -22.75 -20.16
C PHE A 701 -1.41 -23.48 -21.37
N HIS A 702 -0.93 -24.72 -21.65
CA HIS A 702 -1.21 -25.44 -22.90
C HIS A 702 -1.96 -26.77 -22.68
N ASP A 703 -2.19 -27.17 -21.43
CA ASP A 703 -2.78 -28.48 -21.07
C ASP A 703 -2.04 -29.68 -21.70
N THR A 704 -0.70 -29.57 -21.81
CA THR A 704 0.15 -30.62 -22.41
C THR A 704 1.03 -31.26 -21.36
N GLU A 705 1.10 -32.60 -21.36
CA GLU A 705 2.05 -33.34 -20.53
C GLU A 705 3.49 -33.03 -21.03
N VAL A 706 4.34 -32.56 -20.11
CA VAL A 706 5.71 -32.14 -20.41
C VAL A 706 6.75 -33.03 -19.74
N ALA A 707 6.40 -33.72 -18.67
CA ALA A 707 7.28 -34.62 -17.95
C ALA A 707 6.49 -35.63 -17.11
N MET A 708 7.22 -36.58 -16.54
CA MET A 708 6.74 -37.51 -15.51
C MET A 708 7.74 -37.46 -14.34
N VAL A 709 7.23 -37.50 -13.11
CA VAL A 709 8.05 -37.57 -11.91
C VAL A 709 8.78 -38.91 -11.86
N ASP A 710 10.09 -38.90 -11.75
CA ASP A 710 10.95 -40.07 -11.67
C ASP A 710 10.98 -40.69 -10.25
N ASP A 711 11.71 -41.84 -10.11
CA ASP A 711 11.85 -42.55 -8.83
C ASP A 711 12.63 -41.74 -7.75
N LEU A 712 13.24 -40.63 -8.11
CA LEU A 712 13.96 -39.72 -7.20
C LEU A 712 13.09 -38.52 -6.79
N SER A 713 11.75 -38.57 -7.05
CA SER A 713 10.82 -37.46 -6.82
C SER A 713 11.27 -36.19 -7.53
N SER A 714 11.66 -36.33 -8.79
CA SER A 714 12.20 -35.23 -9.59
C SER A 714 11.81 -35.32 -11.08
N PHE A 715 12.00 -34.22 -11.80
CA PHE A 715 11.93 -34.14 -13.25
C PHE A 715 12.78 -33.00 -13.77
N HIS A 716 13.12 -33.02 -15.07
CA HIS A 716 13.95 -32.00 -15.70
C HIS A 716 13.09 -30.93 -16.37
N VAL A 717 13.61 -29.69 -16.36
CA VAL A 717 13.03 -28.54 -17.05
C VAL A 717 14.11 -27.75 -17.81
N GLU A 718 13.69 -27.11 -18.89
CA GLU A 718 14.48 -26.13 -19.62
C GLU A 718 13.75 -24.78 -19.60
N LEU A 719 14.45 -23.71 -19.24
CA LEU A 719 13.91 -22.37 -19.10
C LEU A 719 14.73 -21.39 -19.95
N ARG A 720 14.04 -20.60 -20.75
CA ARG A 720 14.66 -19.47 -21.47
C ARG A 720 15.09 -18.38 -20.47
N PRO A 721 15.96 -17.44 -20.87
CA PRO A 721 16.27 -16.28 -20.05
C PRO A 721 15.01 -15.57 -19.60
N HIS A 722 14.91 -15.23 -18.30
CA HIS A 722 13.72 -14.62 -17.69
C HIS A 722 12.41 -15.32 -18.05
N GLY A 723 12.45 -16.64 -18.19
CA GLY A 723 11.27 -17.46 -18.50
C GLY A 723 10.75 -18.19 -17.26
N GLY A 724 9.49 -18.62 -17.34
CA GLY A 724 8.85 -19.39 -16.29
C GLY A 724 7.91 -20.45 -16.83
N LEU A 725 7.61 -21.44 -16.01
CA LEU A 725 6.62 -22.49 -16.23
C LEU A 725 5.62 -22.50 -15.07
N ALA A 726 4.35 -22.68 -15.38
CA ALA A 726 3.32 -23.04 -14.43
C ALA A 726 2.92 -24.51 -14.72
N LEU A 727 3.14 -25.38 -13.76
CA LEU A 727 3.01 -26.82 -13.92
C LEU A 727 1.99 -27.39 -12.95
N LEU A 728 1.11 -28.25 -13.47
CA LEU A 728 0.21 -29.08 -12.68
C LEU A 728 0.83 -30.47 -12.52
N VAL A 729 0.99 -30.92 -11.29
CA VAL A 729 1.38 -32.30 -10.99
C VAL A 729 0.16 -33.03 -10.44
N THR A 730 -0.32 -34.03 -11.19
CA THR A 730 -1.42 -34.89 -10.73
C THR A 730 -0.84 -36.17 -10.17
N ARG A 731 -1.08 -36.42 -8.89
CA ARG A 731 -0.57 -37.61 -8.17
C ARG A 731 -0.97 -38.87 -8.84
N ALA A 732 -0.02 -39.78 -9.02
CA ALA A 732 -0.33 -41.14 -9.46
C ALA A 732 -1.25 -41.81 -8.43
N PRO A 733 -2.26 -42.56 -8.85
CA PRO A 733 -3.10 -43.31 -7.92
C PRO A 733 -2.23 -44.22 -7.06
N SER A 734 -2.44 -44.18 -5.74
CA SER A 734 -1.74 -45.07 -4.83
C SER A 734 -2.01 -46.51 -5.28
N PRO A 735 -0.96 -47.38 -5.36
CA PRO A 735 -1.19 -48.78 -5.70
C PRO A 735 -2.25 -49.37 -4.76
N SER A 736 -3.22 -50.08 -5.33
CA SER A 736 -4.27 -50.70 -4.54
C SER A 736 -3.62 -51.72 -3.56
N PRO A 737 -4.18 -51.94 -2.37
CA PRO A 737 -3.69 -52.98 -1.46
C PRO A 737 -3.69 -54.38 -2.05
N GLU A 738 -4.26 -54.57 -3.24
CA GLU A 738 -4.32 -55.83 -3.97
C GLU A 738 -3.10 -56.03 -4.91
N ASP A 739 -2.27 -54.99 -5.13
CA ASP A 739 -1.09 -55.02 -6.00
C ASP A 739 0.25 -55.12 -5.23
N ALA A 740 0.21 -55.24 -3.88
CA ALA A 740 1.40 -55.33 -3.00
C ALA A 740 1.65 -56.77 -2.53
#